data_bcb3eb5ef35b6319ad58f3d2012e2b77
#
_entry.id   bcb3eb5ef35b6319ad58f3d2012e2b77
#
_cell.length_a   1.000
_cell.length_b   1.000
_cell.length_c   1.000
_cell.angle_alpha   90.00
_cell.angle_beta   90.00
_cell.angle_gamma   90.00
#
_symmetry.space_group_name_H-M   'P 1'
#
loop_
_entity.id
_entity.type
_entity.pdbx_description
1 polymer ?
#
loop_
_entity_poly.entity_id
_entity_poly.type
_entity_poly.pdbx_seq_one_letter_code
_entity_poly.pdbx_strand_id
1 'polypeptide(L)'
;MTFESTLTPKLIYVMRINDSAHAGCLKIGEASIPDGSNVFDLKPNSSILNRAARERIDSYTKTAGINYELIHTETTIYFSGRKVKSFNDKEVHDVLLRSGIRRHKGANFGNEWFETDLETAKNAIRAVREGRKSLLNSETSQGRSPIVLRDEQKDAVAKTIARFKKGNQMLWNAKMRFGKTVSALQTVRELGFRRTLILTHRPVVDDGWYVDFQKIFYDRDDFRYGSRNRGDSLASLEAAMRADSTMHYVYFVSMQDMRGSETVGGKFDKNHEIFSAQWDFIIIDEAHEGTQTELGQSVIKELKKPETKVLSLSGTPFNLLGNDQFKEEEIFTWDYVMEQRAKADWDKTHFGDHNPYAGLPAMNIYTYDLGRLLRDYADVDVAFNFREFFRVNDAGRFVHEKDVAAFLNLLCKSDEQSAYPFSCDKYRDTFRHTLWMVPGVKAALALQRMLEAHPVFQHFTVVNVAGDGDPTEEENAKALQLLRSRIGGDPDETRTITLSCGRLTTGVTVPEWTAVLMLSGSFNTAAASYMQTIFRVQSPATINGRVKEQCYVFDFAPDRTLKVLAETAKISTRAGKTTDSDRQAMAEFLNFCPVISCDGSQMRERMSVDTLLRQLKKVYIERVVNNGFEDGYLYNDNLMRLTDVDIREFDELKGIIGKTKAMARANDITVNDQGLTNEEYEEKERLEKKKKRDLTEEEKRRLEELKKKKKVKQDAISILRGISIRMPLMIYGADIDDENEEITIDNFASLIDPLSWEEFMPRGVSKQRFNSFRKYYDPDVFAAAAKRIREMVRSADRLSIEQRIERITQLFATFRNPDKETVLTPWRVVNMHISDTLGGY
;
A
#
# COMPACT_ATOMS: atom_id res chain seq x y z
N MET A 1 31.23 54.99 -33.75
CA MET A 1 31.15 53.98 -32.67
C MET A 1 30.36 52.86 -33.25
N THR A 2 31.02 51.76 -33.57
CA THR A 2 30.38 50.53 -33.97
C THR A 2 29.95 49.80 -32.67
N PHE A 3 28.68 49.57 -32.47
CA PHE A 3 28.22 48.75 -31.37
C PHE A 3 28.67 47.28 -31.64
N GLU A 4 29.58 46.77 -30.84
CA GLU A 4 29.97 45.37 -30.88
C GLU A 4 28.78 44.51 -30.49
N SER A 5 28.56 43.44 -31.24
CA SER A 5 27.56 42.44 -30.93
C SER A 5 27.91 41.75 -29.62
N THR A 6 27.03 41.82 -28.62
CA THR A 6 27.21 41.13 -27.35
C THR A 6 26.96 39.62 -27.47
N LEU A 7 26.59 39.12 -28.65
CA LEU A 7 26.34 37.71 -28.91
C LEU A 7 27.61 37.02 -29.38
N THR A 8 28.28 36.30 -28.50
CA THR A 8 29.40 35.46 -28.89
C THR A 8 28.86 34.19 -29.54
N PRO A 9 29.11 33.97 -30.84
CA PRO A 9 28.60 32.75 -31.49
C PRO A 9 29.24 31.51 -30.90
N LYS A 10 28.43 30.48 -30.66
CA LYS A 10 28.88 29.20 -30.09
C LYS A 10 28.59 28.03 -31.03
N LEU A 11 29.28 26.95 -30.80
CA LEU A 11 29.06 25.66 -31.42
C LEU A 11 28.84 24.59 -30.36
N ILE A 12 28.14 23.54 -30.71
CA ILE A 12 28.13 22.28 -29.97
C ILE A 12 29.15 21.34 -30.62
N TYR A 13 29.94 20.66 -29.78
CA TYR A 13 30.79 19.57 -30.23
C TYR A 13 30.42 18.26 -29.54
N VAL A 14 30.57 17.17 -30.24
CA VAL A 14 30.44 15.81 -29.76
C VAL A 14 31.76 15.07 -29.93
N MET A 15 32.26 14.52 -28.83
CA MET A 15 33.53 13.76 -28.87
C MET A 15 33.41 12.47 -28.08
N ARG A 16 34.36 11.55 -28.34
CA ARG A 16 34.54 10.32 -27.57
C ARG A 16 36.01 10.11 -27.19
N ILE A 17 36.21 9.32 -26.16
CA ILE A 17 37.51 8.80 -25.77
C ILE A 17 37.48 7.27 -25.96
N ASN A 18 38.46 6.72 -26.67
CA ASN A 18 38.45 5.32 -27.04
C ASN A 18 39.19 4.49 -25.96
N ASP A 19 38.67 4.46 -24.76
CA ASP A 19 39.13 3.60 -23.68
C ASP A 19 37.98 2.82 -23.06
N SER A 20 38.28 1.87 -22.18
CA SER A 20 37.26 1.04 -21.54
C SER A 20 36.35 1.79 -20.58
N ALA A 21 36.79 2.90 -19.99
CA ALA A 21 36.03 3.68 -19.03
C ALA A 21 34.96 4.56 -19.74
N HIS A 22 35.21 4.94 -21.01
CA HIS A 22 34.32 5.78 -21.81
C HIS A 22 33.54 4.99 -22.87
N ALA A 23 33.61 3.66 -22.84
CA ALA A 23 32.93 2.82 -23.83
C ALA A 23 31.41 3.07 -23.83
N GLY A 24 30.86 3.35 -25.02
CA GLY A 24 29.42 3.66 -25.17
C GLY A 24 28.99 5.05 -24.71
N CYS A 25 29.94 5.93 -24.39
CA CYS A 25 29.65 7.29 -23.91
C CYS A 25 30.14 8.35 -24.90
N LEU A 26 29.38 9.44 -24.99
CA LEU A 26 29.77 10.64 -25.74
C LEU A 26 29.80 11.85 -24.81
N LYS A 27 30.78 12.71 -25.00
CA LYS A 27 30.82 14.04 -24.39
C LYS A 27 30.20 15.06 -25.36
N ILE A 28 29.25 15.85 -24.83
CA ILE A 28 28.58 16.92 -25.57
C ILE A 28 28.86 18.21 -24.81
N GLY A 29 29.53 19.14 -25.48
CA GLY A 29 29.93 20.42 -24.89
C GLY A 29 29.85 21.55 -25.88
N GLU A 30 30.14 22.78 -25.44
CA GLU A 30 30.12 23.96 -26.26
C GLU A 30 31.49 24.62 -26.38
N ALA A 31 31.75 25.28 -27.50
CA ALA A 31 32.90 26.16 -27.73
C ALA A 31 32.47 27.43 -28.41
N SER A 32 33.31 28.51 -28.24
CA SER A 32 33.12 29.78 -28.93
C SER A 32 33.63 29.69 -30.36
N ILE A 33 32.91 30.26 -31.32
CA ILE A 33 33.37 30.38 -32.71
C ILE A 33 34.21 31.67 -32.81
N PRO A 34 35.37 31.63 -33.50
CA PRO A 34 36.21 32.81 -33.66
C PRO A 34 35.49 33.99 -34.35
N ASP A 35 35.78 35.21 -33.91
CA ASP A 35 35.24 36.43 -34.51
C ASP A 35 35.57 36.54 -35.99
N GLY A 36 34.67 37.14 -36.76
CA GLY A 36 34.86 37.34 -38.19
C GLY A 36 34.35 36.22 -39.09
N SER A 37 33.85 35.13 -38.55
CA SER A 37 33.22 34.03 -39.30
C SER A 37 31.76 34.33 -39.60
N ASN A 38 31.33 34.11 -40.86
CA ASN A 38 29.89 34.15 -41.17
C ASN A 38 29.23 32.88 -40.67
N VAL A 39 28.75 32.94 -39.41
CA VAL A 39 28.19 31.80 -38.68
C VAL A 39 26.96 31.18 -39.32
N PHE A 40 26.26 31.90 -40.19
CA PHE A 40 25.03 31.41 -40.84
C PHE A 40 25.32 30.45 -42.00
N ASP A 41 26.52 30.53 -42.57
CA ASP A 41 26.95 29.70 -43.70
C ASP A 41 27.78 28.47 -43.26
N LEU A 42 28.06 28.32 -41.98
CA LEU A 42 28.87 27.24 -41.47
C LEU A 42 28.08 25.92 -41.45
N LYS A 43 28.49 24.97 -42.27
CA LYS A 43 27.92 23.61 -42.26
C LYS A 43 28.48 22.79 -41.10
N PRO A 44 27.69 21.81 -40.60
CA PRO A 44 28.22 20.88 -39.63
C PRO A 44 29.56 20.26 -40.05
N ASN A 45 30.49 20.07 -39.10
CA ASN A 45 31.86 19.55 -39.32
C ASN A 45 32.73 20.40 -40.27
N SER A 46 32.40 21.70 -40.47
CA SER A 46 33.30 22.58 -41.23
C SER A 46 34.66 22.75 -40.52
N SER A 47 35.67 23.08 -41.31
CA SER A 47 37.05 23.25 -40.78
C SER A 47 37.13 24.29 -39.67
N ILE A 48 36.32 25.39 -39.76
CA ILE A 48 36.25 26.45 -38.76
C ILE A 48 35.69 25.91 -37.45
N LEU A 49 34.54 25.21 -37.50
CA LEU A 49 33.90 24.63 -36.32
C LEU A 49 34.82 23.56 -35.66
N ASN A 50 35.41 22.69 -36.48
CA ASN A 50 36.30 21.65 -35.97
C ASN A 50 37.56 22.19 -35.32
N ARG A 51 38.12 23.29 -35.85
CA ARG A 51 39.25 23.96 -35.22
C ARG A 51 38.88 24.57 -33.86
N ALA A 52 37.80 25.34 -33.79
CA ALA A 52 37.34 25.93 -32.54
C ALA A 52 37.00 24.87 -31.48
N ALA A 53 36.38 23.77 -31.86
CA ALA A 53 36.12 22.66 -30.96
C ALA A 53 37.42 22.02 -30.46
N ARG A 54 38.39 21.73 -31.33
CA ARG A 54 39.69 21.17 -30.93
C ARG A 54 40.44 22.10 -29.99
N GLU A 55 40.53 23.39 -30.28
CA GLU A 55 41.16 24.35 -29.36
C GLU A 55 40.56 24.32 -27.95
N ARG A 56 39.25 24.23 -27.87
CA ARG A 56 38.54 24.10 -26.59
C ARG A 56 38.83 22.78 -25.90
N ILE A 57 38.76 21.66 -26.63
CA ILE A 57 38.99 20.29 -26.07
C ILE A 57 40.47 20.15 -25.65
N ASP A 58 41.39 20.62 -26.48
CA ASP A 58 42.82 20.56 -26.17
C ASP A 58 43.20 21.34 -24.92
N SER A 59 42.47 22.43 -24.61
CA SER A 59 42.74 23.25 -23.43
C SER A 59 42.64 22.44 -22.11
N TYR A 60 41.89 21.33 -22.07
CA TYR A 60 41.74 20.50 -20.86
C TYR A 60 42.21 19.03 -21.06
N THR A 61 42.38 18.52 -22.28
CA THR A 61 42.82 17.16 -22.55
C THR A 61 44.33 17.06 -22.78
N LYS A 62 44.92 18.07 -23.40
CA LYS A 62 46.32 18.04 -23.81
C LYS A 62 47.30 17.98 -22.63
N THR A 63 46.99 18.68 -21.56
CA THR A 63 47.74 18.66 -20.30
C THR A 63 47.61 17.34 -19.54
N ALA A 64 46.52 16.62 -19.72
CA ALA A 64 46.24 15.32 -19.14
C ALA A 64 46.68 14.14 -20.01
N GLY A 65 47.25 14.38 -21.22
CA GLY A 65 47.68 13.32 -22.14
C GLY A 65 46.55 12.45 -22.67
N ILE A 66 45.31 12.96 -22.71
CA ILE A 66 44.15 12.20 -23.12
C ILE A 66 43.94 12.33 -24.63
N ASN A 67 43.90 11.19 -25.33
CA ASN A 67 43.54 11.13 -26.73
C ASN A 67 42.01 11.08 -26.87
N TYR A 68 41.47 11.92 -27.73
CA TYR A 68 40.06 11.97 -28.06
C TYR A 68 39.79 11.95 -29.57
N GLU A 69 38.59 11.63 -29.93
CA GLU A 69 38.09 11.70 -31.29
C GLU A 69 36.91 12.70 -31.34
N LEU A 70 37.06 13.77 -32.10
CA LEU A 70 36.01 14.74 -32.40
C LEU A 70 35.14 14.16 -33.54
N ILE A 71 33.90 13.85 -33.24
CA ILE A 71 33.00 13.14 -34.16
C ILE A 71 31.91 14.02 -34.76
N HIS A 72 31.55 15.14 -34.13
CA HIS A 72 30.58 16.10 -34.68
C HIS A 72 30.76 17.49 -34.09
N THR A 73 30.53 18.49 -34.96
CA THR A 73 30.43 19.90 -34.61
C THR A 73 29.28 20.58 -35.36
N GLU A 74 28.56 21.47 -34.68
CA GLU A 74 27.43 22.17 -35.29
C GLU A 74 27.22 23.51 -34.58
N THR A 75 26.82 24.58 -35.35
CA THR A 75 26.57 25.91 -34.79
C THR A 75 25.29 25.89 -33.91
N THR A 76 25.30 26.67 -32.82
CA THR A 76 24.12 26.85 -31.94
C THR A 76 23.12 27.86 -32.48
N ILE A 77 23.47 28.60 -33.52
CA ILE A 77 22.62 29.67 -34.07
C ILE A 77 21.67 29.10 -35.14
N TYR A 78 20.42 29.48 -35.08
CA TYR A 78 19.39 29.05 -36.04
C TYR A 78 18.30 30.11 -36.25
N PHE A 79 17.55 29.97 -37.33
CA PHE A 79 16.40 30.82 -37.63
C PHE A 79 15.12 30.19 -37.13
N SER A 80 14.32 30.94 -36.37
CA SER A 80 12.97 30.62 -36.00
C SER A 80 12.01 31.65 -36.56
N GLY A 81 11.50 31.38 -37.75
CA GLY A 81 10.82 32.36 -38.60
C GLY A 81 11.78 33.49 -39.01
N ARG A 82 11.45 34.74 -38.67
CA ARG A 82 12.31 35.92 -38.97
C ARG A 82 13.29 36.26 -37.84
N LYS A 83 13.32 35.47 -36.74
CA LYS A 83 14.19 35.75 -35.59
C LYS A 83 15.38 34.82 -35.55
N VAL A 84 16.54 35.36 -35.28
CA VAL A 84 17.74 34.57 -34.96
C VAL A 84 17.64 34.14 -33.50
N LYS A 85 17.85 32.86 -33.25
CA LYS A 85 17.91 32.27 -31.95
C LYS A 85 19.23 31.52 -31.75
N SER A 86 19.60 31.33 -30.50
CA SER A 86 20.77 30.58 -30.11
C SER A 86 20.41 29.67 -28.92
N PHE A 87 21.07 28.57 -28.80
CA PHE A 87 20.95 27.62 -27.67
C PHE A 87 22.34 27.29 -27.11
N ASN A 88 22.39 26.56 -26.01
CA ASN A 88 23.62 26.13 -25.37
C ASN A 88 23.63 24.62 -25.15
N ASP A 89 24.76 24.09 -24.69
CA ASP A 89 24.91 22.64 -24.41
C ASP A 89 23.97 22.15 -23.34
N LYS A 90 23.61 22.95 -22.33
CA LYS A 90 22.69 22.60 -21.27
C LYS A 90 21.29 22.29 -21.81
N GLU A 91 20.82 23.01 -22.81
CA GLU A 91 19.53 22.73 -23.44
C GLU A 91 19.54 21.38 -24.17
N VAL A 92 20.69 21.02 -24.79
CA VAL A 92 20.88 19.69 -25.43
C VAL A 92 20.93 18.60 -24.36
N HIS A 93 21.65 18.86 -23.25
CA HIS A 93 21.69 17.96 -22.10
C HIS A 93 20.32 17.72 -21.49
N ASP A 94 19.51 18.78 -21.36
CA ASP A 94 18.15 18.70 -20.83
C ASP A 94 17.25 17.85 -21.74
N VAL A 95 17.35 18.00 -23.06
CA VAL A 95 16.61 17.14 -24.01
C VAL A 95 17.00 15.66 -23.82
N LEU A 96 18.30 15.36 -23.72
CA LEU A 96 18.76 13.99 -23.49
C LEU A 96 18.22 13.41 -22.19
N LEU A 97 18.34 14.17 -21.09
CA LEU A 97 17.86 13.72 -19.76
C LEU A 97 16.34 13.51 -19.74
N ARG A 98 15.59 14.43 -20.34
CA ARG A 98 14.13 14.32 -20.41
C ARG A 98 13.68 13.17 -21.33
N SER A 99 14.56 12.76 -22.25
CA SER A 99 14.36 11.60 -23.13
C SER A 99 14.83 10.27 -22.52
N GLY A 100 15.23 10.26 -21.24
CA GLY A 100 15.66 9.06 -20.52
C GLY A 100 17.11 8.63 -20.79
N ILE A 101 17.89 9.43 -21.56
CA ILE A 101 19.32 9.17 -21.79
C ILE A 101 20.08 9.51 -20.50
N ARG A 102 20.88 8.59 -20.01
CA ARG A 102 21.56 8.70 -18.72
C ARG A 102 22.88 9.45 -18.88
N ARG A 103 23.21 10.26 -17.87
CA ARG A 103 24.60 10.71 -17.69
C ARG A 103 25.44 9.54 -17.20
N HIS A 104 26.63 9.43 -17.75
CA HIS A 104 27.60 8.45 -17.26
C HIS A 104 28.07 8.83 -15.85
N LYS A 105 27.96 7.90 -14.90
CA LYS A 105 28.31 8.10 -13.48
C LYS A 105 29.64 7.40 -13.18
N GLY A 106 30.74 8.15 -13.23
CA GLY A 106 32.03 7.71 -12.76
C GLY A 106 32.66 8.78 -11.86
N ALA A 107 33.52 8.40 -10.92
CA ALA A 107 34.11 9.32 -9.95
C ALA A 107 34.88 10.51 -10.58
N ASN A 108 35.31 10.37 -11.84
CA ASN A 108 36.11 11.33 -12.58
C ASN A 108 35.42 11.92 -13.81
N PHE A 109 34.08 11.68 -13.95
CA PHE A 109 33.34 12.17 -15.11
C PHE A 109 32.59 13.47 -14.77
N GLY A 110 32.76 14.48 -15.66
CA GLY A 110 31.95 15.70 -15.60
C GLY A 110 30.52 15.48 -16.06
N ASN A 111 29.64 16.48 -15.84
CA ASN A 111 28.22 16.43 -16.15
C ASN A 111 27.85 16.42 -17.65
N GLU A 112 28.86 16.40 -18.55
CA GLU A 112 28.70 16.51 -20.00
C GLU A 112 28.81 15.15 -20.72
N TRP A 113 28.99 14.04 -19.98
CA TRP A 113 29.10 12.69 -20.52
C TRP A 113 27.76 11.95 -20.47
N PHE A 114 27.34 11.38 -21.61
CA PHE A 114 26.07 10.67 -21.76
C PHE A 114 26.26 9.29 -22.36
N GLU A 115 25.53 8.31 -21.89
CA GLU A 115 25.44 6.95 -22.44
C GLU A 115 24.56 6.99 -23.70
N THR A 116 25.15 7.32 -24.85
CA THR A 116 24.40 7.60 -26.08
C THR A 116 25.28 7.40 -27.32
N ASP A 117 24.62 7.34 -28.48
CA ASP A 117 25.26 7.31 -29.80
C ASP A 117 25.18 8.68 -30.51
N LEU A 118 25.90 8.80 -31.65
CA LEU A 118 25.99 10.03 -32.41
C LEU A 118 24.67 10.49 -33.01
N GLU A 119 23.83 9.56 -33.50
CA GLU A 119 22.55 9.93 -34.12
C GLU A 119 21.57 10.45 -33.06
N THR A 120 21.53 9.84 -31.89
CA THR A 120 20.75 10.33 -30.75
C THR A 120 21.23 11.72 -30.30
N ALA A 121 22.54 11.97 -30.26
CA ALA A 121 23.08 13.29 -29.94
C ALA A 121 22.68 14.36 -30.98
N LYS A 122 22.75 14.05 -32.28
CA LYS A 122 22.29 14.95 -33.37
C LYS A 122 20.79 15.20 -33.29
N ASN A 123 20.01 14.19 -33.02
CA ASN A 123 18.56 14.34 -32.83
C ASN A 123 18.23 15.23 -31.64
N ALA A 124 19.00 15.19 -30.56
CA ALA A 124 18.85 16.08 -29.41
C ALA A 124 19.15 17.57 -29.82
N ILE A 125 20.20 17.81 -30.59
CA ILE A 125 20.50 19.14 -31.12
C ILE A 125 19.35 19.64 -32.03
N ARG A 126 18.83 18.78 -32.90
CA ARG A 126 17.66 19.07 -33.75
C ARG A 126 16.42 19.40 -32.93
N ALA A 127 16.13 18.60 -31.89
CA ALA A 127 14.99 18.83 -31.00
C ALA A 127 15.02 20.21 -30.34
N VAL A 128 16.20 20.65 -29.86
CA VAL A 128 16.36 22.01 -29.31
C VAL A 128 16.03 23.09 -30.36
N ARG A 129 16.50 22.94 -31.60
CA ARG A 129 16.19 23.88 -32.69
C ARG A 129 14.69 23.94 -33.03
N GLU A 130 14.03 22.83 -32.97
CA GLU A 130 12.59 22.70 -33.18
C GLU A 130 11.77 23.15 -31.97
N GLY A 131 12.43 23.51 -30.86
CA GLY A 131 11.78 23.92 -29.62
C GLY A 131 11.16 22.75 -28.81
N ARG A 132 11.50 21.54 -29.19
CA ARG A 132 11.09 20.32 -28.44
C ARG A 132 11.95 20.14 -27.17
N LYS A 133 11.34 19.64 -26.13
CA LYS A 133 12.03 19.36 -24.85
C LYS A 133 12.44 17.90 -24.69
N SER A 134 12.06 17.04 -25.65
CA SER A 134 12.44 15.62 -25.69
C SER A 134 12.54 15.13 -27.12
N LEU A 135 13.18 13.98 -27.30
CA LEU A 135 13.25 13.25 -28.58
C LEU A 135 11.88 12.66 -28.96
N LEU A 136 11.67 12.43 -30.25
CA LEU A 136 10.56 11.63 -30.75
C LEU A 136 10.79 10.15 -30.42
N ASN A 137 9.72 9.35 -30.43
CA ASN A 137 9.82 7.92 -30.16
C ASN A 137 10.69 7.20 -31.20
N SER A 138 10.62 7.61 -32.48
CA SER A 138 11.46 7.10 -33.57
C SER A 138 12.93 7.53 -33.47
N GLU A 139 13.24 8.64 -32.80
CA GLU A 139 14.61 9.18 -32.66
C GLU A 139 15.43 8.51 -31.56
N THR A 140 14.81 7.71 -30.72
CA THR A 140 15.52 6.95 -29.69
C THR A 140 16.05 5.63 -30.28
N SER A 141 17.35 5.56 -30.57
CA SER A 141 18.02 4.60 -31.44
C SER A 141 18.07 3.15 -31.00
N GLN A 142 17.46 2.76 -29.92
CA GLN A 142 17.50 1.35 -29.53
C GLN A 142 16.30 0.61 -30.13
N GLY A 143 16.56 -0.35 -31.02
CA GLY A 143 15.59 -1.24 -31.63
C GLY A 143 14.70 -1.91 -30.56
N ARG A 144 13.57 -1.28 -30.28
CA ARG A 144 12.61 -1.76 -29.29
C ARG A 144 11.69 -2.74 -29.97
N SER A 145 11.71 -3.98 -29.49
CA SER A 145 10.72 -4.95 -29.91
C SER A 145 9.35 -4.57 -29.37
N PRO A 146 8.28 -4.74 -30.17
CA PRO A 146 6.92 -4.52 -29.72
C PRO A 146 6.62 -5.40 -28.50
N ILE A 147 5.93 -4.82 -27.52
CA ILE A 147 5.44 -5.60 -26.38
C ILE A 147 4.26 -6.45 -26.85
N VAL A 148 4.35 -7.74 -26.62
CA VAL A 148 3.21 -8.65 -26.79
C VAL A 148 2.46 -8.75 -25.47
N LEU A 149 1.23 -8.26 -25.46
CA LEU A 149 0.36 -8.35 -24.28
C LEU A 149 -0.07 -9.81 -24.06
N ARG A 150 -0.10 -10.24 -22.81
CA ARG A 150 -0.69 -11.51 -22.39
C ARG A 150 -2.22 -11.46 -22.55
N ASP A 151 -2.88 -12.62 -22.54
CA ASP A 151 -4.30 -12.69 -22.85
C ASP A 151 -5.17 -11.96 -21.81
N GLU A 152 -4.86 -12.05 -20.53
CA GLU A 152 -5.55 -11.28 -19.49
C GLU A 152 -5.34 -9.76 -19.62
N GLN A 153 -4.20 -9.34 -20.14
CA GLN A 153 -3.95 -7.92 -20.44
C GLN A 153 -4.77 -7.44 -21.62
N LYS A 154 -4.86 -8.24 -22.67
CA LYS A 154 -5.75 -7.99 -23.82
C LYS A 154 -7.22 -7.93 -23.38
N ASP A 155 -7.64 -8.88 -22.51
CA ASP A 155 -9.00 -8.90 -21.96
C ASP A 155 -9.32 -7.65 -21.15
N ALA A 156 -8.38 -7.18 -20.30
CA ALA A 156 -8.54 -5.94 -19.54
C ALA A 156 -8.73 -4.73 -20.46
N VAL A 157 -7.90 -4.62 -21.51
CA VAL A 157 -8.00 -3.55 -22.52
C VAL A 157 -9.34 -3.63 -23.24
N ALA A 158 -9.72 -4.81 -23.76
CA ALA A 158 -10.96 -5.02 -24.50
C ALA A 158 -12.21 -4.69 -23.66
N LYS A 159 -12.25 -5.15 -22.41
CA LYS A 159 -13.35 -4.84 -21.46
C LYS A 159 -13.45 -3.36 -21.16
N THR A 160 -12.32 -2.69 -21.00
CA THR A 160 -12.28 -1.24 -20.76
C THR A 160 -12.81 -0.46 -21.98
N ILE A 161 -12.39 -0.83 -23.18
CA ILE A 161 -12.89 -0.23 -24.42
C ILE A 161 -14.40 -0.43 -24.57
N ALA A 162 -14.88 -1.65 -24.31
CA ALA A 162 -16.30 -1.97 -24.36
C ALA A 162 -17.11 -1.17 -23.30
N ARG A 163 -16.55 -1.02 -22.10
CA ARG A 163 -17.18 -0.26 -21.01
C ARG A 163 -17.26 1.23 -21.34
N PHE A 164 -16.21 1.83 -21.88
CA PHE A 164 -16.19 3.26 -22.21
C PHE A 164 -17.14 3.68 -23.34
N LYS A 165 -17.67 2.72 -24.10
CA LYS A 165 -18.79 2.98 -25.02
C LYS A 165 -20.12 3.22 -24.27
N LYS A 166 -20.26 2.70 -23.04
CA LYS A 166 -21.51 2.72 -22.25
C LYS A 166 -21.44 3.57 -20.98
N GLY A 167 -20.22 3.86 -20.49
CA GLY A 167 -20.01 4.58 -19.23
C GLY A 167 -18.67 5.28 -19.20
N ASN A 168 -18.35 5.91 -18.07
CA ASN A 168 -17.19 6.80 -17.95
C ASN A 168 -16.17 6.34 -16.90
N GLN A 169 -16.38 5.18 -16.28
CA GLN A 169 -15.45 4.66 -15.27
C GLN A 169 -15.20 3.17 -15.41
N MET A 170 -13.99 2.77 -15.05
CA MET A 170 -13.53 1.38 -14.99
C MET A 170 -12.52 1.23 -13.85
N LEU A 171 -12.59 0.13 -13.11
CA LEU A 171 -11.62 -0.26 -12.08
C LEU A 171 -10.90 -1.55 -12.51
N TRP A 172 -9.58 -1.52 -12.50
CA TRP A 172 -8.78 -2.75 -12.59
C TRP A 172 -8.32 -3.17 -11.20
N ASN A 173 -8.94 -4.21 -10.69
CA ASN A 173 -8.46 -4.99 -9.55
C ASN A 173 -7.43 -6.00 -10.08
N ALA A 174 -6.23 -5.52 -10.34
CA ALA A 174 -5.18 -6.32 -10.94
C ALA A 174 -3.95 -6.34 -10.03
N LYS A 175 -3.59 -7.54 -9.58
CA LYS A 175 -2.46 -7.73 -8.66
C LYS A 175 -1.16 -7.07 -9.16
N MET A 176 -0.20 -6.96 -8.26
CA MET A 176 1.15 -6.50 -8.64
C MET A 176 1.72 -7.39 -9.75
N ARG A 177 2.46 -6.77 -10.69
CA ARG A 177 3.07 -7.44 -11.87
C ARG A 177 2.09 -7.94 -12.94
N PHE A 178 0.84 -7.60 -12.84
CA PHE A 178 -0.08 -7.76 -13.95
C PHE A 178 0.42 -7.02 -15.22
N GLY A 179 1.16 -5.93 -15.06
CA GLY A 179 1.53 -5.02 -16.15
C GLY A 179 0.47 -3.95 -16.37
N LYS A 180 -0.10 -3.44 -15.27
CA LYS A 180 -1.13 -2.38 -15.31
C LYS A 180 -0.73 -1.20 -16.17
N THR A 181 0.50 -0.71 -16.01
CA THR A 181 1.03 0.44 -16.75
C THR A 181 1.01 0.22 -18.26
N VAL A 182 1.59 -0.89 -18.72
CA VAL A 182 1.67 -1.26 -20.13
C VAL A 182 0.27 -1.44 -20.73
N SER A 183 -0.61 -2.14 -20.02
CA SER A 183 -1.99 -2.39 -20.48
C SER A 183 -2.83 -1.11 -20.49
N ALA A 184 -2.65 -0.21 -19.52
CA ALA A 184 -3.33 1.09 -19.50
C ALA A 184 -2.87 1.99 -20.66
N LEU A 185 -1.58 2.01 -20.95
CA LEU A 185 -1.03 2.72 -22.10
C LEU A 185 -1.48 2.12 -23.44
N GLN A 186 -1.62 0.80 -23.51
CA GLN A 186 -2.25 0.18 -24.68
C GLN A 186 -3.72 0.60 -24.85
N THR A 187 -4.45 0.75 -23.75
CA THR A 187 -5.83 1.28 -23.77
C THR A 187 -5.85 2.73 -24.35
N VAL A 188 -4.88 3.57 -23.96
CA VAL A 188 -4.71 4.91 -24.52
C VAL A 188 -4.46 4.84 -26.03
N ARG A 189 -3.56 3.95 -26.46
CA ARG A 189 -3.19 3.77 -27.87
C ARG A 189 -4.38 3.37 -28.74
N GLU A 190 -5.21 2.41 -28.25
CA GLU A 190 -6.35 1.90 -28.99
C GLU A 190 -7.54 2.86 -29.03
N LEU A 191 -7.79 3.58 -27.94
CA LEU A 191 -8.89 4.54 -27.87
C LEU A 191 -8.55 5.88 -28.55
N GLY A 192 -7.27 6.20 -28.71
CA GLY A 192 -6.82 7.40 -29.39
C GLY A 192 -7.27 8.71 -28.71
N PHE A 193 -7.32 8.73 -27.37
CA PHE A 193 -7.60 9.95 -26.63
C PHE A 193 -6.55 11.02 -26.91
N ARG A 194 -6.99 12.25 -27.11
CA ARG A 194 -6.07 13.36 -27.42
C ARG A 194 -5.32 13.85 -26.19
N ARG A 195 -5.98 13.88 -25.04
CA ARG A 195 -5.44 14.34 -23.75
C ARG A 195 -5.64 13.28 -22.69
N THR A 196 -4.57 12.60 -22.33
CA THR A 196 -4.59 11.61 -21.25
C THR A 196 -3.77 12.13 -20.06
N LEU A 197 -4.37 12.10 -18.88
CA LEU A 197 -3.69 12.39 -17.61
C LEU A 197 -3.41 11.11 -16.86
N ILE A 198 -2.17 10.91 -16.43
CA ILE A 198 -1.79 9.90 -15.45
C ILE A 198 -1.67 10.59 -14.10
N LEU A 199 -2.45 10.14 -13.14
CA LEU A 199 -2.46 10.63 -11.77
C LEU A 199 -2.07 9.50 -10.84
N THR A 200 -0.92 9.61 -10.18
CA THR A 200 -0.43 8.60 -9.24
C THR A 200 -0.33 9.19 -7.84
N HIS A 201 -0.31 8.32 -6.83
CA HIS A 201 -0.09 8.82 -5.47
C HIS A 201 1.31 9.38 -5.29
N ARG A 202 2.33 8.76 -5.90
CA ARG A 202 3.77 9.07 -5.71
C ARG A 202 4.45 9.51 -7.01
N PRO A 203 5.30 10.54 -6.97
CA PRO A 203 6.03 11.01 -8.17
C PRO A 203 7.09 10.02 -8.69
N VAL A 204 7.55 9.08 -7.84
CA VAL A 204 8.62 8.11 -8.10
C VAL A 204 8.42 7.24 -9.33
N VAL A 205 7.17 7.00 -9.71
CA VAL A 205 6.83 6.07 -10.79
C VAL A 205 6.84 6.69 -12.18
N ASP A 206 7.13 8.01 -12.30
CA ASP A 206 7.22 8.73 -13.59
C ASP A 206 8.17 8.05 -14.59
N ASP A 207 9.36 7.67 -14.12
CA ASP A 207 10.34 6.98 -14.96
C ASP A 207 9.81 5.65 -15.51
N GLY A 208 9.09 4.88 -14.69
CA GLY A 208 8.47 3.62 -15.09
C GLY A 208 7.39 3.84 -16.15
N TRP A 209 6.51 4.82 -15.96
CA TRP A 209 5.49 5.20 -16.93
C TRP A 209 6.09 5.69 -18.24
N TYR A 210 7.14 6.49 -18.17
CA TYR A 210 7.84 6.97 -19.36
C TYR A 210 8.49 5.84 -20.17
N VAL A 211 9.19 4.92 -19.49
CA VAL A 211 9.81 3.75 -20.14
C VAL A 211 8.77 2.85 -20.81
N ASP A 212 7.64 2.61 -20.14
CA ASP A 212 6.57 1.79 -20.72
C ASP A 212 5.82 2.53 -21.84
N PHE A 213 5.68 3.86 -21.74
CA PHE A 213 5.18 4.70 -22.82
C PHE A 213 6.04 4.54 -24.09
N GLN A 214 7.35 4.65 -23.95
CA GLN A 214 8.25 4.50 -25.09
C GLN A 214 8.19 3.10 -25.72
N LYS A 215 7.87 2.04 -24.95
CA LYS A 215 7.69 0.69 -25.49
C LYS A 215 6.37 0.52 -26.24
N ILE A 216 5.29 1.13 -25.75
CA ILE A 216 3.96 1.03 -26.37
C ILE A 216 3.82 1.90 -27.60
N PHE A 217 4.45 3.07 -27.61
CA PHE A 217 4.33 4.07 -28.69
C PHE A 217 5.61 4.17 -29.53
N TYR A 218 6.46 3.16 -29.54
CA TYR A 218 7.76 3.17 -30.26
C TYR A 218 7.65 3.51 -31.76
N ASP A 219 6.51 3.24 -32.38
CA ASP A 219 6.19 3.45 -33.80
C ASP A 219 5.20 4.60 -34.04
N ARG A 220 4.89 5.42 -33.01
CA ARG A 220 3.87 6.46 -33.03
C ARG A 220 4.43 7.78 -32.51
N ASP A 221 4.93 8.63 -33.41
CA ASP A 221 5.42 9.99 -33.10
C ASP A 221 4.31 11.01 -32.87
N ASP A 222 3.08 10.70 -33.28
CA ASP A 222 1.88 11.49 -33.00
C ASP A 222 1.45 11.40 -31.53
N PHE A 223 1.98 10.45 -30.73
CA PHE A 223 1.82 10.39 -29.28
C PHE A 223 3.06 10.93 -28.57
N ARG A 224 2.87 11.91 -27.70
CA ARG A 224 3.93 12.55 -26.91
C ARG A 224 3.71 12.30 -25.41
N TYR A 225 4.81 12.21 -24.69
CA TYR A 225 4.77 12.13 -23.22
C TYR A 225 5.22 13.44 -22.60
N GLY A 226 4.64 13.81 -21.48
CA GLY A 226 5.06 14.93 -20.66
C GLY A 226 4.93 14.72 -19.18
N SER A 227 5.85 15.29 -18.45
CA SER A 227 5.81 15.40 -17.00
C SER A 227 6.69 16.55 -16.54
N ARG A 228 6.78 16.74 -15.24
CA ARG A 228 7.74 17.67 -14.66
C ARG A 228 9.19 17.34 -15.04
N ASN A 229 9.54 16.05 -15.08
CA ASN A 229 10.93 15.58 -15.22
C ASN A 229 11.21 14.89 -16.56
N ARG A 230 10.19 14.38 -17.25
CA ARG A 230 10.33 13.59 -18.48
C ARG A 230 9.47 14.14 -19.60
N GLY A 231 9.89 13.88 -20.84
CA GLY A 231 9.17 14.32 -22.03
C GLY A 231 9.05 15.85 -22.13
N ASP A 232 7.94 16.31 -22.66
CA ASP A 232 7.66 17.74 -22.89
C ASP A 232 6.91 18.38 -21.71
N SER A 233 6.92 19.73 -21.63
CA SER A 233 6.06 20.44 -20.69
C SER A 233 4.62 20.48 -21.20
N LEU A 234 3.63 20.65 -20.31
CA LEU A 234 2.22 20.72 -20.70
C LEU A 234 1.97 21.87 -21.70
N ALA A 235 2.58 23.03 -21.47
CA ALA A 235 2.47 24.16 -22.39
C ALA A 235 3.03 23.84 -23.78
N SER A 236 4.14 23.10 -23.88
CA SER A 236 4.73 22.67 -25.16
C SER A 236 3.83 21.66 -25.87
N LEU A 237 3.26 20.69 -25.14
CA LEU A 237 2.32 19.70 -25.68
C LEU A 237 1.04 20.36 -26.20
N GLU A 238 0.47 21.29 -25.45
CA GLU A 238 -0.70 22.04 -25.88
C GLU A 238 -0.41 22.94 -27.13
N ALA A 239 0.77 23.51 -27.20
CA ALA A 239 1.20 24.28 -28.39
C ALA A 239 1.37 23.35 -29.60
N ALA A 240 1.99 22.19 -29.44
CA ALA A 240 2.15 21.20 -30.51
C ALA A 240 0.79 20.68 -31.01
N MET A 241 -0.15 20.38 -30.08
CA MET A 241 -1.49 19.93 -30.44
C MET A 241 -2.35 20.99 -31.14
N ARG A 242 -2.11 22.30 -30.89
CA ARG A 242 -2.75 23.39 -31.64
C ARG A 242 -2.19 23.51 -33.06
N ALA A 243 -0.90 23.21 -33.22
CA ALA A 243 -0.23 23.24 -34.51
C ALA A 243 -0.57 22.03 -35.39
N ASP A 244 -0.76 20.87 -34.75
CA ASP A 244 -1.09 19.61 -35.42
C ASP A 244 -2.30 18.95 -34.78
N SER A 245 -3.41 18.87 -35.52
CA SER A 245 -4.67 18.27 -35.02
C SER A 245 -4.60 16.76 -34.84
N THR A 246 -3.58 16.09 -35.36
CA THR A 246 -3.36 14.64 -35.21
C THR A 246 -2.59 14.27 -33.95
N MET A 247 -2.04 15.25 -33.25
CA MET A 247 -1.25 15.05 -32.05
C MET A 247 -2.08 14.62 -30.83
N HIS A 248 -1.51 13.67 -30.12
CA HIS A 248 -2.00 13.14 -28.85
C HIS A 248 -0.92 13.28 -27.78
N TYR A 249 -1.32 13.41 -26.52
CA TYR A 249 -0.33 13.36 -25.46
C TYR A 249 -0.82 12.66 -24.19
N VAL A 250 0.14 12.12 -23.44
CA VAL A 250 0.00 11.55 -22.12
C VAL A 250 0.80 12.41 -21.16
N TYR A 251 0.14 13.00 -20.17
CA TYR A 251 0.78 13.85 -19.17
C TYR A 251 0.74 13.19 -17.78
N PHE A 252 1.88 13.10 -17.13
CA PHE A 252 2.02 12.50 -15.81
C PHE A 252 2.10 13.58 -14.73
N VAL A 253 1.36 13.37 -13.64
CA VAL A 253 1.43 14.20 -12.43
C VAL A 253 1.19 13.37 -11.17
N SER A 254 1.80 13.78 -10.04
CA SER A 254 1.54 13.11 -8.77
C SER A 254 0.42 13.79 -8.00
N MET A 255 -0.36 12.99 -7.27
CA MET A 255 -1.39 13.46 -6.36
C MET A 255 -0.81 14.38 -5.27
N GLN A 256 0.41 14.08 -4.81
CA GLN A 256 1.10 14.91 -3.81
C GLN A 256 1.37 16.33 -4.33
N ASP A 257 1.77 16.45 -5.61
CA ASP A 257 2.01 17.75 -6.21
C ASP A 257 0.70 18.51 -6.43
N MET A 258 -0.36 17.82 -6.86
CA MET A 258 -1.68 18.42 -7.08
C MET A 258 -2.33 18.93 -5.81
N ARG A 259 -2.23 18.17 -4.70
CA ARG A 259 -2.78 18.55 -3.39
C ARG A 259 -2.21 19.85 -2.83
N GLY A 260 -0.99 20.21 -3.21
CA GLY A 260 -0.37 21.48 -2.80
C GLY A 260 -0.96 22.72 -3.47
N SER A 261 -1.83 22.59 -4.48
CA SER A 261 -2.36 23.70 -5.26
C SER A 261 -3.49 24.44 -4.55
N GLU A 262 -3.53 25.77 -4.68
CA GLU A 262 -4.61 26.62 -4.15
C GLU A 262 -5.99 26.24 -4.70
N THR A 263 -6.05 25.76 -5.94
CA THR A 263 -7.28 25.30 -6.60
C THR A 263 -8.05 24.27 -5.77
N VAL A 264 -7.34 23.43 -5.02
CA VAL A 264 -7.93 22.36 -4.17
C VAL A 264 -7.74 22.64 -2.67
N GLY A 265 -7.44 23.88 -2.29
CA GLY A 265 -7.26 24.28 -0.90
C GLY A 265 -5.84 24.10 -0.35
N GLY A 266 -4.86 23.90 -1.21
CA GLY A 266 -3.44 23.90 -0.87
C GLY A 266 -2.90 25.33 -0.64
N LYS A 267 -1.57 25.45 -0.48
CA LYS A 267 -0.89 26.70 -0.11
C LYS A 267 -0.18 27.39 -1.26
N PHE A 268 -0.09 26.76 -2.43
CA PHE A 268 0.75 27.19 -3.53
C PHE A 268 -0.08 27.49 -4.79
N ASP A 269 0.18 28.62 -5.41
CA ASP A 269 -0.33 28.95 -6.75
C ASP A 269 0.47 28.18 -7.81
N LYS A 270 0.03 26.94 -8.05
CA LYS A 270 0.66 26.04 -9.02
C LYS A 270 -0.35 25.08 -9.66
N ASN A 271 0.06 24.44 -10.75
CA ASN A 271 -0.73 23.44 -11.48
C ASN A 271 -2.05 23.97 -12.07
N HIS A 272 -2.26 25.26 -12.16
CA HIS A 272 -3.47 25.88 -12.70
C HIS A 272 -3.74 25.41 -14.13
N GLU A 273 -2.71 25.28 -14.95
CA GLU A 273 -2.79 24.78 -16.32
C GLU A 273 -3.31 23.33 -16.41
N ILE A 274 -2.98 22.49 -15.41
CA ILE A 274 -3.43 21.09 -15.35
C ILE A 274 -4.91 21.01 -15.00
N PHE A 275 -5.37 21.80 -14.03
CA PHE A 275 -6.79 21.87 -13.64
C PHE A 275 -7.68 22.51 -14.71
N SER A 276 -7.15 23.44 -15.48
CA SER A 276 -7.90 24.12 -16.56
C SER A 276 -7.96 23.32 -17.85
N ALA A 277 -7.07 22.35 -18.05
CA ALA A 277 -7.07 21.49 -19.22
C ALA A 277 -8.32 20.57 -19.24
N GLN A 278 -8.83 20.30 -20.45
CA GLN A 278 -9.92 19.35 -20.65
C GLN A 278 -9.33 17.97 -20.93
N TRP A 279 -9.37 17.10 -19.94
CA TRP A 279 -8.86 15.75 -20.06
C TRP A 279 -9.92 14.80 -20.64
N ASP A 280 -9.58 14.10 -21.71
CA ASP A 280 -10.44 13.09 -22.31
C ASP A 280 -10.40 11.82 -21.47
N PHE A 281 -9.21 11.48 -20.94
CA PHE A 281 -8.95 10.27 -20.19
C PHE A 281 -8.07 10.54 -18.97
N ILE A 282 -8.44 10.00 -17.83
CA ILE A 282 -7.66 10.05 -16.60
C ILE A 282 -7.38 8.63 -16.14
N ILE A 283 -6.11 8.29 -15.98
CA ILE A 283 -5.65 7.05 -15.37
C ILE A 283 -5.24 7.37 -13.93
N ILE A 284 -5.86 6.71 -12.96
CA ILE A 284 -5.53 6.85 -11.54
C ILE A 284 -4.79 5.59 -11.09
N ASP A 285 -3.49 5.70 -10.91
CA ASP A 285 -2.66 4.58 -10.46
C ASP A 285 -2.62 4.51 -8.93
N GLU A 286 -2.58 3.27 -8.40
CA GLU A 286 -2.72 2.95 -6.98
C GLU A 286 -3.93 3.68 -6.35
N ALA A 287 -5.09 3.55 -6.99
CA ALA A 287 -6.31 4.28 -6.65
C ALA A 287 -6.77 4.06 -5.19
N HIS A 288 -6.34 3.00 -4.52
CA HIS A 288 -6.60 2.77 -3.09
C HIS A 288 -5.74 3.68 -2.18
N GLU A 289 -4.61 4.23 -2.68
CA GLU A 289 -3.77 5.18 -1.97
C GLU A 289 -4.13 6.62 -2.38
N GLY A 290 -4.48 7.44 -1.42
CA GLY A 290 -4.62 8.88 -1.66
C GLY A 290 -5.93 9.35 -2.30
N THR A 291 -6.68 8.52 -3.03
CA THR A 291 -8.00 8.90 -3.56
C THR A 291 -9.08 8.95 -2.47
N GLN A 292 -8.85 8.24 -1.37
CA GLN A 292 -9.75 8.19 -0.21
C GLN A 292 -9.59 9.40 0.73
N THR A 293 -8.55 10.21 0.52
CA THR A 293 -8.38 11.46 1.27
C THR A 293 -9.20 12.57 0.62
N GLU A 294 -9.74 13.50 1.42
CA GLU A 294 -10.50 14.65 0.94
C GLU A 294 -9.79 15.45 -0.15
N LEU A 295 -8.51 15.74 0.06
CA LEU A 295 -7.71 16.46 -0.94
C LEU A 295 -7.57 15.65 -2.23
N GLY A 296 -7.44 14.33 -2.13
CA GLY A 296 -7.40 13.45 -3.30
C GLY A 296 -8.71 13.47 -4.08
N GLN A 297 -9.83 13.38 -3.40
CA GLN A 297 -11.15 13.47 -4.04
C GLN A 297 -11.42 14.85 -4.64
N SER A 298 -11.00 15.92 -3.95
CA SER A 298 -11.09 17.28 -4.49
C SER A 298 -10.29 17.43 -5.78
N VAL A 299 -9.07 16.87 -5.85
CA VAL A 299 -8.25 16.86 -7.07
C VAL A 299 -8.97 16.14 -8.20
N ILE A 300 -9.47 14.93 -7.96
CA ILE A 300 -10.18 14.14 -8.98
C ILE A 300 -11.44 14.87 -9.44
N LYS A 301 -12.20 15.45 -8.53
CA LYS A 301 -13.43 16.18 -8.83
C LYS A 301 -13.18 17.41 -9.72
N GLU A 302 -12.12 18.16 -9.46
CA GLU A 302 -11.76 19.33 -10.29
C GLU A 302 -11.27 18.90 -11.68
N LEU A 303 -10.54 17.81 -11.79
CA LEU A 303 -10.01 17.30 -13.05
C LEU A 303 -11.06 16.62 -13.93
N LYS A 304 -12.03 15.93 -13.30
CA LYS A 304 -13.05 15.13 -14.00
C LYS A 304 -14.19 16.05 -14.53
N LYS A 305 -14.43 16.02 -15.83
CA LYS A 305 -15.60 16.59 -16.48
C LYS A 305 -16.60 15.49 -16.85
N PRO A 306 -17.85 15.82 -17.20
CA PRO A 306 -18.89 14.80 -17.50
C PRO A 306 -18.47 13.76 -18.56
N GLU A 307 -17.72 14.17 -19.55
CA GLU A 307 -17.27 13.33 -20.67
C GLU A 307 -15.97 12.58 -20.38
N THR A 308 -15.23 13.00 -19.35
CA THR A 308 -13.93 12.41 -19.01
C THR A 308 -14.07 10.94 -18.66
N LYS A 309 -13.32 10.07 -19.33
CA LYS A 309 -13.19 8.66 -18.98
C LYS A 309 -12.18 8.49 -17.86
N VAL A 310 -12.47 7.61 -16.91
CA VAL A 310 -11.59 7.37 -15.76
C VAL A 310 -11.30 5.88 -15.63
N LEU A 311 -10.01 5.53 -15.64
CA LEU A 311 -9.52 4.19 -15.35
C LEU A 311 -8.76 4.20 -14.02
N SER A 312 -9.30 3.52 -13.03
CA SER A 312 -8.67 3.33 -11.72
C SER A 312 -7.90 2.02 -11.71
N LEU A 313 -6.61 2.07 -11.37
CA LEU A 313 -5.73 0.91 -11.27
C LEU A 313 -5.43 0.63 -9.80
N SER A 314 -5.59 -0.60 -9.35
CA SER A 314 -5.24 -0.99 -7.98
C SER A 314 -4.85 -2.46 -7.90
N GLY A 315 -3.80 -2.75 -7.13
CA GLY A 315 -3.42 -4.13 -6.79
C GLY A 315 -4.14 -4.68 -5.56
N THR A 316 -4.74 -3.79 -4.77
CA THR A 316 -5.40 -4.10 -3.48
C THR A 316 -6.60 -3.18 -3.27
N PRO A 317 -7.64 -3.26 -4.10
CA PRO A 317 -8.75 -2.29 -4.09
C PRO A 317 -9.82 -2.58 -3.00
N PHE A 318 -9.43 -3.18 -1.86
CA PHE A 318 -10.36 -3.58 -0.80
C PHE A 318 -11.30 -2.45 -0.37
N ASN A 319 -10.76 -1.24 -0.21
CA ASN A 319 -11.54 -0.06 0.18
C ASN A 319 -12.46 0.44 -0.94
N LEU A 320 -12.07 0.26 -2.20
CA LEU A 320 -12.86 0.70 -3.35
C LEU A 320 -14.01 -0.27 -3.65
N LEU A 321 -13.79 -1.57 -3.42
CA LEU A 321 -14.80 -2.61 -3.65
C LEU A 321 -15.85 -2.65 -2.52
N GLY A 322 -15.49 -2.22 -1.30
CA GLY A 322 -16.39 -2.23 -0.14
C GLY A 322 -17.42 -1.09 -0.10
N ASN A 323 -17.29 -0.07 -0.95
CA ASN A 323 -18.06 1.17 -0.87
C ASN A 323 -19.10 1.34 -1.99
N ASP A 324 -19.41 0.29 -2.76
CA ASP A 324 -20.35 0.31 -3.90
C ASP A 324 -20.07 1.44 -4.94
N GLN A 325 -18.84 1.93 -4.99
CA GLN A 325 -18.41 3.00 -5.93
C GLN A 325 -18.39 2.52 -7.38
N PHE A 326 -18.20 1.23 -7.59
CA PHE A 326 -18.12 0.59 -8.89
C PHE A 326 -19.15 -0.53 -8.99
N LYS A 327 -19.87 -0.58 -10.10
CA LYS A 327 -20.73 -1.71 -10.44
C LYS A 327 -19.88 -2.88 -10.91
N GLU A 328 -20.41 -4.10 -10.85
CA GLU A 328 -19.71 -5.32 -11.28
C GLU A 328 -19.19 -5.22 -12.73
N GLU A 329 -19.97 -4.65 -13.62
CA GLU A 329 -19.60 -4.41 -15.03
C GLU A 329 -18.51 -3.34 -15.23
N GLU A 330 -18.17 -2.59 -14.17
CA GLU A 330 -17.11 -1.57 -14.14
C GLU A 330 -15.80 -2.11 -13.56
N ILE A 331 -15.77 -3.38 -13.18
CA ILE A 331 -14.62 -3.99 -12.53
C ILE A 331 -14.03 -5.08 -13.41
N PHE A 332 -12.73 -4.97 -13.68
CA PHE A 332 -11.92 -6.06 -14.19
C PHE A 332 -11.09 -6.63 -13.04
N THR A 333 -11.08 -7.95 -12.87
CA THR A 333 -10.30 -8.60 -11.81
C THR A 333 -9.28 -9.57 -12.41
N TRP A 334 -8.03 -9.44 -11.92
CA TRP A 334 -6.95 -10.41 -12.11
C TRP A 334 -6.16 -10.53 -10.83
N ASP A 335 -6.51 -11.50 -10.02
CA ASP A 335 -5.94 -11.72 -8.69
C ASP A 335 -4.85 -12.82 -8.70
N TYR A 336 -4.32 -13.12 -7.53
CA TYR A 336 -3.30 -14.14 -7.34
C TYR A 336 -3.80 -15.55 -7.72
N VAL A 337 -5.04 -15.89 -7.39
CA VAL A 337 -5.63 -17.20 -7.67
C VAL A 337 -5.76 -17.40 -9.17
N MET A 338 -6.27 -16.39 -9.87
CA MET A 338 -6.42 -16.42 -11.34
C MET A 338 -5.06 -16.59 -12.03
N GLU A 339 -4.03 -15.89 -11.54
CA GLU A 339 -2.67 -16.01 -12.09
C GLU A 339 -2.08 -17.41 -11.89
N GLN A 340 -2.20 -17.96 -10.67
CA GLN A 340 -1.67 -19.30 -10.38
C GLN A 340 -2.46 -20.40 -11.12
N ARG A 341 -3.75 -20.20 -11.33
CA ARG A 341 -4.58 -21.07 -12.17
C ARG A 341 -4.11 -21.01 -13.62
N ALA A 342 -3.92 -19.82 -14.18
CA ALA A 342 -3.41 -19.66 -15.54
C ALA A 342 -2.03 -20.31 -15.70
N LYS A 343 -1.16 -20.21 -14.69
CA LYS A 343 0.13 -20.91 -14.65
C LYS A 343 -0.04 -22.43 -14.71
N ALA A 344 -0.95 -22.98 -13.89
CA ALA A 344 -1.17 -24.42 -13.79
C ALA A 344 -1.88 -25.02 -15.02
N ASP A 345 -2.75 -24.25 -15.66
CA ASP A 345 -3.57 -24.71 -16.78
C ASP A 345 -2.96 -24.35 -18.15
N TRP A 346 -1.81 -23.63 -18.18
CA TRP A 346 -1.21 -23.13 -19.41
C TRP A 346 -1.01 -24.22 -20.45
N ASP A 347 -0.38 -25.32 -20.07
CA ASP A 347 -0.05 -26.42 -20.98
C ASP A 347 -1.30 -27.14 -21.54
N LYS A 348 -2.45 -27.02 -20.85
CA LYS A 348 -3.73 -27.59 -21.35
C LYS A 348 -4.34 -26.78 -22.48
N THR A 349 -4.09 -25.46 -22.47
CA THR A 349 -4.71 -24.52 -23.42
C THR A 349 -3.73 -24.02 -24.48
N HIS A 350 -2.40 -24.05 -24.19
CA HIS A 350 -1.32 -23.52 -25.03
C HIS A 350 -0.20 -24.56 -25.18
N PHE A 351 -0.56 -25.77 -25.63
CA PHE A 351 0.40 -26.87 -25.74
C PHE A 351 1.58 -26.51 -26.65
N GLY A 352 2.79 -26.56 -26.08
CA GLY A 352 4.04 -26.27 -26.79
C GLY A 352 4.47 -24.81 -26.78
N ASP A 353 3.66 -23.89 -26.29
CA ASP A 353 3.99 -22.48 -26.16
C ASP A 353 4.72 -22.20 -24.84
N HIS A 354 5.60 -21.18 -24.84
CA HIS A 354 6.27 -20.75 -23.62
C HIS A 354 5.26 -20.20 -22.60
N ASN A 355 5.22 -20.80 -21.40
CA ASN A 355 4.36 -20.34 -20.31
C ASN A 355 4.88 -19.00 -19.71
N PRO A 356 4.19 -17.87 -19.92
CA PRO A 356 4.63 -16.56 -19.46
C PRO A 356 4.56 -16.43 -17.93
N TYR A 357 3.89 -17.35 -17.25
CA TYR A 357 3.75 -17.38 -15.79
C TYR A 357 4.75 -18.35 -15.12
N ALA A 358 5.52 -19.12 -15.88
CA ALA A 358 6.41 -20.15 -15.35
C ALA A 358 7.37 -19.62 -14.29
N GLY A 359 7.91 -18.41 -14.48
CA GLY A 359 8.83 -17.76 -13.56
C GLY A 359 8.20 -17.18 -12.29
N LEU A 360 6.86 -17.17 -12.16
CA LEU A 360 6.20 -16.60 -11.00
C LEU A 360 6.17 -17.60 -9.83
N PRO A 361 6.78 -17.29 -8.67
CA PRO A 361 6.83 -18.22 -7.55
C PRO A 361 5.46 -18.41 -6.89
N ALA A 362 5.18 -19.65 -6.46
CA ALA A 362 4.04 -19.96 -5.62
C ALA A 362 4.31 -19.50 -4.18
N MET A 363 3.28 -18.96 -3.52
CA MET A 363 3.40 -18.43 -2.16
C MET A 363 2.97 -19.46 -1.13
N ASN A 364 3.76 -19.60 -0.06
CA ASN A 364 3.45 -20.43 1.10
C ASN A 364 3.45 -19.54 2.35
N ILE A 365 2.39 -19.59 3.14
CA ILE A 365 2.26 -18.82 4.37
C ILE A 365 2.38 -19.76 5.57
N TYR A 366 3.37 -19.51 6.43
CA TYR A 366 3.58 -20.19 7.69
C TYR A 366 3.15 -19.27 8.84
N THR A 367 2.27 -19.75 9.70
CA THR A 367 1.78 -19.01 10.86
C THR A 367 2.23 -19.64 12.17
N TYR A 368 2.75 -18.81 13.08
CA TYR A 368 3.24 -19.21 14.39
C TYR A 368 2.50 -18.44 15.48
N ASP A 369 1.97 -19.15 16.46
CA ASP A 369 1.30 -18.53 17.61
C ASP A 369 2.33 -18.17 18.70
N LEU A 370 2.89 -16.96 18.60
CA LEU A 370 3.82 -16.45 19.63
C LEU A 370 3.13 -16.22 20.99
N GLY A 371 1.85 -15.94 21.02
CA GLY A 371 1.10 -15.76 22.26
C GLY A 371 1.07 -17.02 23.14
N ARG A 372 1.15 -18.21 22.51
CA ARG A 372 1.31 -19.47 23.23
C ARG A 372 2.75 -19.75 23.66
N LEU A 373 3.72 -19.26 22.86
CA LEU A 373 5.15 -19.47 23.12
C LEU A 373 5.70 -18.47 24.13
N LEU A 374 5.16 -17.25 24.14
CA LEU A 374 5.59 -16.12 24.96
C LEU A 374 4.36 -15.47 25.61
N ARG A 375 3.78 -16.15 26.61
CA ARG A 375 2.49 -15.81 27.25
C ARG A 375 2.38 -14.40 27.80
N ASP A 376 3.51 -13.80 28.19
CA ASP A 376 3.56 -12.47 28.82
C ASP A 376 3.29 -11.30 27.85
N TYR A 377 3.25 -11.56 26.54
CA TYR A 377 3.06 -10.56 25.49
C TYR A 377 1.76 -10.74 24.69
N ALA A 378 0.92 -11.69 25.08
CA ALA A 378 -0.43 -11.80 24.54
C ALA A 378 -1.23 -10.59 25.00
N ASP A 379 -1.56 -9.70 24.08
CA ASP A 379 -2.48 -8.59 24.36
C ASP A 379 -3.85 -9.17 24.74
N VAL A 380 -4.59 -8.45 25.57
CA VAL A 380 -5.97 -8.80 25.94
C VAL A 380 -6.86 -8.96 24.67
N ASP A 381 -6.38 -8.51 23.55
CA ASP A 381 -7.06 -8.49 22.23
C ASP A 381 -6.64 -9.61 21.26
N VAL A 382 -6.19 -10.76 21.75
CA VAL A 382 -5.95 -11.96 20.91
C VAL A 382 -4.76 -11.87 19.95
N ALA A 383 -4.16 -10.70 19.70
CA ALA A 383 -3.00 -10.54 18.82
C ALA A 383 -1.73 -10.26 19.62
N PHE A 384 -0.61 -10.83 19.15
CA PHE A 384 0.69 -10.58 19.75
C PHE A 384 1.11 -9.11 19.59
N ASN A 385 1.48 -8.47 20.71
CA ASN A 385 1.87 -7.06 20.73
C ASN A 385 3.34 -6.86 20.34
N PHE A 386 3.63 -6.80 19.05
CA PHE A 386 4.98 -6.59 18.55
C PHE A 386 5.63 -5.28 19.01
N ARG A 387 4.86 -4.19 19.23
CA ARG A 387 5.40 -2.92 19.68
C ARG A 387 5.91 -3.00 21.11
N GLU A 388 5.19 -3.69 21.99
CA GLU A 388 5.64 -3.91 23.36
C GLU A 388 6.81 -4.89 23.37
N PHE A 389 6.72 -6.00 22.65
CA PHE A 389 7.78 -7.00 22.57
C PHE A 389 9.12 -6.41 22.10
N PHE A 390 9.08 -5.57 21.05
CA PHE A 390 10.25 -4.86 20.51
C PHE A 390 10.41 -3.43 21.08
N ARG A 391 9.88 -3.14 22.25
CA ARG A 391 10.03 -1.83 22.90
C ARG A 391 11.49 -1.56 23.26
N VAL A 392 11.97 -0.38 22.90
CA VAL A 392 13.36 0.05 23.11
C VAL A 392 13.41 1.12 24.18
N ASN A 393 14.33 1.01 25.11
CA ASN A 393 14.60 1.99 26.16
C ASN A 393 15.47 3.16 25.63
N ASP A 394 15.70 4.17 26.45
CA ASP A 394 16.49 5.37 26.09
C ASP A 394 17.97 5.05 25.79
N ALA A 395 18.49 3.92 26.29
CA ALA A 395 19.83 3.44 25.97
C ALA A 395 19.91 2.69 24.62
N GLY A 396 18.81 2.61 23.87
CA GLY A 396 18.75 1.95 22.57
C GLY A 396 18.76 0.41 22.66
N ARG A 397 18.46 -0.19 23.83
CA ARG A 397 18.34 -1.63 24.03
C ARG A 397 16.88 -2.03 24.20
N PHE A 398 16.56 -3.28 23.85
CA PHE A 398 15.22 -3.78 24.11
C PHE A 398 14.94 -3.83 25.61
N VAL A 399 13.73 -3.44 26.00
CA VAL A 399 13.25 -3.59 27.37
C VAL A 399 13.15 -5.08 27.72
N HIS A 400 12.73 -5.90 26.73
CA HIS A 400 12.55 -7.34 26.84
C HIS A 400 13.67 -8.10 26.11
N GLU A 401 14.93 -7.70 26.30
CA GLU A 401 16.09 -8.21 25.56
C GLU A 401 16.24 -9.74 25.65
N LYS A 402 15.94 -10.32 26.83
CA LYS A 402 15.98 -11.79 27.03
C LYS A 402 14.96 -12.52 26.17
N ASP A 403 13.76 -11.97 26.04
CA ASP A 403 12.68 -12.60 25.27
C ASP A 403 12.91 -12.45 23.78
N VAL A 404 13.45 -11.30 23.34
CA VAL A 404 13.88 -11.11 21.94
C VAL A 404 15.02 -12.08 21.62
N ALA A 405 15.99 -12.29 22.52
CA ALA A 405 17.04 -13.27 22.34
C ALA A 405 16.47 -14.71 22.27
N ALA A 406 15.52 -15.04 23.14
CA ALA A 406 14.82 -16.33 23.11
C ALA A 406 14.08 -16.54 21.80
N PHE A 407 13.43 -15.51 21.26
CA PHE A 407 12.78 -15.53 19.94
C PHE A 407 13.78 -15.79 18.81
N LEU A 408 14.91 -15.09 18.79
CA LEU A 408 15.96 -15.32 17.77
C LEU A 408 16.52 -16.74 17.86
N ASN A 409 16.78 -17.25 19.05
CA ASN A 409 17.17 -18.64 19.25
C ASN A 409 16.11 -19.63 18.77
N LEU A 410 14.82 -19.32 18.97
CA LEU A 410 13.70 -20.13 18.51
C LEU A 410 13.70 -20.25 16.99
N LEU A 411 13.90 -19.14 16.26
CA LEU A 411 13.99 -19.16 14.78
C LEU A 411 15.10 -20.08 14.25
N CYS A 412 16.11 -20.32 15.06
CA CYS A 412 17.28 -21.15 14.72
C CYS A 412 17.23 -22.54 15.36
N LYS A 413 16.19 -22.85 16.16
CA LYS A 413 16.10 -24.11 16.91
C LYS A 413 16.06 -25.28 15.95
N SER A 414 17.07 -26.11 16.01
CA SER A 414 17.19 -27.35 15.23
C SER A 414 16.62 -28.52 16.01
N ASP A 415 15.58 -29.13 15.47
CA ASP A 415 15.15 -30.49 15.80
C ASP A 415 14.77 -31.20 14.49
N GLU A 416 14.57 -32.50 14.50
CA GLU A 416 14.33 -33.31 13.30
C GLU A 416 13.03 -32.93 12.56
N GLN A 417 12.15 -32.16 13.18
CA GLN A 417 10.84 -31.75 12.64
C GLN A 417 10.65 -30.24 12.65
N SER A 418 11.72 -29.48 12.81
CA SER A 418 11.64 -28.03 12.93
C SER A 418 11.17 -27.38 11.65
N ALA A 419 10.13 -26.54 11.76
CA ALA A 419 9.62 -25.69 10.70
C ALA A 419 10.09 -24.22 10.81
N TYR A 420 11.02 -23.91 11.71
CA TYR A 420 11.54 -22.55 11.83
C TYR A 420 12.48 -22.20 10.68
N PRO A 421 12.42 -20.94 10.17
CA PRO A 421 13.05 -20.58 8.89
C PRO A 421 14.59 -20.65 8.87
N PHE A 422 15.24 -20.64 10.04
CA PHE A 422 16.70 -20.69 10.12
C PHE A 422 17.23 -21.90 10.90
N SER A 423 16.40 -22.92 11.08
CA SER A 423 16.69 -24.07 11.92
C SER A 423 17.77 -25.01 11.37
N CYS A 424 17.98 -25.06 10.07
CA CYS A 424 18.99 -25.87 9.43
C CYS A 424 19.64 -25.18 8.23
N ASP A 425 20.78 -25.70 7.74
CA ASP A 425 21.52 -25.10 6.64
C ASP A 425 20.70 -25.07 5.34
N LYS A 426 19.92 -26.11 5.07
CA LYS A 426 19.02 -26.14 3.91
C LYS A 426 18.04 -24.95 3.92
N TYR A 427 17.47 -24.62 5.07
CA TYR A 427 16.56 -23.47 5.18
C TYR A 427 17.31 -22.14 5.12
N ARG A 428 18.49 -22.04 5.74
CA ARG A 428 19.35 -20.86 5.64
C ARG A 428 19.79 -20.58 4.21
N ASP A 429 19.97 -21.63 3.41
CA ASP A 429 20.27 -21.52 1.98
C ASP A 429 19.04 -21.14 1.17
N THR A 430 17.86 -21.67 1.50
CA THR A 430 16.60 -21.28 0.88
C THR A 430 16.27 -19.81 1.18
N PHE A 431 16.55 -19.34 2.40
CA PHE A 431 16.23 -18.00 2.90
C PHE A 431 17.48 -17.11 2.96
N ARG A 432 18.35 -17.17 1.95
CA ARG A 432 19.56 -16.35 1.84
C ARG A 432 19.25 -14.85 1.91
N HIS A 433 18.20 -14.42 1.24
CA HIS A 433 17.78 -13.02 1.17
C HIS A 433 16.36 -12.90 1.67
N THR A 434 16.18 -12.19 2.78
CA THR A 434 14.89 -12.05 3.45
C THR A 434 14.56 -10.60 3.77
N LEU A 435 13.26 -10.29 3.80
CA LEU A 435 12.72 -9.04 4.26
C LEU A 435 12.06 -9.22 5.64
N TRP A 436 12.46 -8.46 6.63
CA TRP A 436 11.88 -8.50 7.98
C TRP A 436 11.16 -7.19 8.26
N MET A 437 9.87 -7.27 8.48
CA MET A 437 9.03 -6.13 8.82
C MET A 437 9.03 -5.92 10.33
N VAL A 438 9.58 -4.81 10.78
CA VAL A 438 9.74 -4.48 12.20
C VAL A 438 8.89 -3.27 12.62
N PRO A 439 8.53 -3.11 13.90
CA PRO A 439 7.54 -2.10 14.32
C PRO A 439 8.05 -0.65 14.36
N GLY A 440 9.32 -0.39 14.07
CA GLY A 440 9.85 0.97 14.01
C GLY A 440 11.36 1.04 13.89
N VAL A 441 11.88 2.26 13.67
CA VAL A 441 13.31 2.52 13.42
C VAL A 441 14.18 2.14 14.61
N LYS A 442 13.78 2.51 15.84
CA LYS A 442 14.52 2.16 17.05
C LYS A 442 14.60 0.65 17.25
N ALA A 443 13.48 -0.06 16.98
CA ALA A 443 13.44 -1.50 17.04
C ALA A 443 14.35 -2.15 15.99
N ALA A 444 14.37 -1.61 14.76
CA ALA A 444 15.27 -2.09 13.70
C ALA A 444 16.75 -1.96 14.08
N LEU A 445 17.15 -0.83 14.66
CA LEU A 445 18.53 -0.58 15.11
C LEU A 445 18.93 -1.53 16.25
N ALA A 446 18.04 -1.75 17.21
CA ALA A 446 18.31 -2.65 18.34
C ALA A 446 18.38 -4.12 17.85
N LEU A 447 17.47 -4.52 16.95
CA LEU A 447 17.45 -5.86 16.37
C LEU A 447 18.69 -6.12 15.51
N GLN A 448 19.14 -5.15 14.73
CA GLN A 448 20.37 -5.26 13.95
C GLN A 448 21.55 -5.65 14.84
N ARG A 449 21.75 -4.95 15.97
CA ARG A 449 22.85 -5.26 16.91
C ARG A 449 22.77 -6.67 17.47
N MET A 450 21.55 -7.14 17.78
CA MET A 450 21.37 -8.50 18.28
C MET A 450 21.62 -9.55 17.19
N LEU A 451 21.19 -9.32 15.96
CA LEU A 451 21.43 -10.20 14.83
C LEU A 451 22.92 -10.33 14.51
N GLU A 452 23.64 -9.19 14.49
CA GLU A 452 25.10 -9.15 14.24
C GLU A 452 25.90 -9.87 15.31
N ALA A 453 25.38 -9.93 16.55
CA ALA A 453 26.00 -10.65 17.67
C ALA A 453 25.54 -12.12 17.81
N HIS A 454 24.51 -12.54 17.07
CA HIS A 454 23.91 -13.87 17.24
C HIS A 454 24.71 -14.95 16.50
N PRO A 455 24.96 -16.13 17.07
CA PRO A 455 25.82 -17.18 16.48
C PRO A 455 25.42 -17.61 15.05
N VAL A 456 24.14 -17.62 14.72
CA VAL A 456 23.66 -17.98 13.38
C VAL A 456 23.55 -16.74 12.48
N PHE A 457 22.97 -15.66 12.97
CA PHE A 457 22.67 -14.49 12.13
C PHE A 457 23.89 -13.62 11.86
N GLN A 458 24.99 -13.73 12.60
CA GLN A 458 26.25 -13.07 12.27
C GLN A 458 26.79 -13.44 10.87
N HIS A 459 26.34 -14.57 10.30
CA HIS A 459 26.68 -15.00 8.94
C HIS A 459 25.79 -14.35 7.86
N PHE A 460 24.86 -13.49 8.25
CA PHE A 460 24.00 -12.70 7.36
C PHE A 460 24.40 -11.23 7.45
N THR A 461 24.50 -10.57 6.31
CA THR A 461 24.65 -9.10 6.28
C THR A 461 23.32 -8.46 6.59
N VAL A 462 23.24 -7.74 7.71
CA VAL A 462 22.01 -7.02 8.06
C VAL A 462 21.97 -5.67 7.32
N VAL A 463 20.94 -5.48 6.49
CA VAL A 463 20.72 -4.24 5.73
C VAL A 463 19.54 -3.50 6.35
N ASN A 464 19.83 -2.52 7.18
CA ASN A 464 18.82 -1.74 7.84
C ASN A 464 18.40 -0.55 6.95
N VAL A 465 17.17 -0.58 6.44
CA VAL A 465 16.57 0.46 5.62
C VAL A 465 15.38 1.14 6.32
N ALA A 466 15.16 0.83 7.60
CA ALA A 466 14.10 1.43 8.37
C ALA A 466 14.27 2.96 8.45
N GLY A 467 13.18 3.70 8.31
CA GLY A 467 13.15 5.16 8.37
C GLY A 467 11.78 5.65 8.81
N ASP A 468 11.73 6.84 9.40
CA ASP A 468 10.51 7.47 9.88
C ASP A 468 9.74 8.14 8.73
N GLY A 469 8.41 8.09 8.81
CA GLY A 469 7.51 8.72 7.85
C GLY A 469 7.46 8.05 6.47
N ASP A 470 6.76 8.69 5.54
CA ASP A 470 6.71 8.24 4.14
C ASP A 470 8.05 8.52 3.46
N PRO A 471 8.71 7.48 2.90
CA PRO A 471 10.04 7.66 2.32
C PRO A 471 9.96 8.50 1.04
N THR A 472 10.93 9.39 0.91
CA THR A 472 11.17 10.11 -0.35
C THR A 472 11.73 9.17 -1.42
N GLU A 473 11.62 9.58 -2.69
CA GLU A 473 12.19 8.83 -3.81
C GLU A 473 13.68 8.60 -3.66
N GLU A 474 14.41 9.63 -3.27
CA GLU A 474 15.85 9.57 -3.08
C GLU A 474 16.24 8.61 -1.96
N GLU A 475 15.46 8.57 -0.87
CA GLU A 475 15.67 7.65 0.24
C GLU A 475 15.42 6.19 -0.15
N ASN A 476 14.35 5.92 -0.93
CA ASN A 476 14.09 4.58 -1.44
C ASN A 476 15.16 4.14 -2.46
N ALA A 477 15.60 5.04 -3.33
CA ALA A 477 16.68 4.76 -4.27
C ALA A 477 18.00 4.45 -3.56
N LYS A 478 18.36 5.23 -2.52
CA LYS A 478 19.54 4.98 -1.68
C LYS A 478 19.44 3.65 -0.93
N ALA A 479 18.26 3.35 -0.35
CA ALA A 479 18.00 2.09 0.33
C ALA A 479 18.12 0.90 -0.61
N LEU A 480 17.58 1.00 -1.83
CA LEU A 480 17.70 -0.04 -2.85
C LEU A 480 19.15 -0.22 -3.31
N GLN A 481 19.86 0.88 -3.54
CA GLN A 481 21.28 0.83 -3.93
C GLN A 481 22.13 0.17 -2.85
N LEU A 482 21.90 0.52 -1.57
CA LEU A 482 22.56 -0.12 -0.44
C LEU A 482 22.29 -1.63 -0.43
N LEU A 483 21.02 -2.04 -0.54
CA LEU A 483 20.65 -3.45 -0.56
C LEU A 483 21.31 -4.20 -1.73
N ARG A 484 21.26 -3.65 -2.95
CA ARG A 484 21.90 -4.22 -4.14
C ARG A 484 23.41 -4.39 -3.97
N SER A 485 24.09 -3.41 -3.36
CA SER A 485 25.53 -3.50 -3.09
C SER A 485 25.89 -4.63 -2.11
N ARG A 486 24.95 -5.01 -1.22
CA ARG A 486 25.13 -6.08 -0.23
C ARG A 486 24.74 -7.46 -0.75
N ILE A 487 23.78 -7.53 -1.67
CA ILE A 487 23.46 -8.77 -2.39
C ILE A 487 24.63 -9.11 -3.35
N GLY A 488 25.23 -8.08 -3.99
CA GLY A 488 26.38 -8.27 -4.88
C GLY A 488 25.99 -8.76 -6.28
N GLY A 489 27.00 -9.19 -7.04
CA GLY A 489 26.82 -9.70 -8.40
C GLY A 489 26.35 -11.15 -8.45
N ASP A 490 26.72 -11.95 -7.44
CA ASP A 490 26.24 -13.33 -7.27
C ASP A 490 25.45 -13.47 -5.97
N PRO A 491 24.11 -13.56 -6.06
CA PRO A 491 23.26 -13.73 -4.88
C PRO A 491 23.45 -15.05 -4.12
N ASP A 492 24.04 -16.06 -4.75
CA ASP A 492 24.30 -17.36 -4.08
C ASP A 492 25.52 -17.30 -3.15
N GLU A 493 26.41 -16.32 -3.32
CA GLU A 493 27.59 -16.16 -2.45
C GLU A 493 27.30 -15.31 -1.21
N THR A 494 26.18 -14.60 -1.17
CA THR A 494 25.83 -13.67 -0.09
C THR A 494 24.56 -14.10 0.65
N ARG A 495 24.39 -13.59 1.88
CA ARG A 495 23.20 -13.76 2.69
C ARG A 495 22.82 -12.41 3.30
N THR A 496 21.60 -11.95 3.12
CA THR A 496 21.13 -10.65 3.63
C THR A 496 19.83 -10.76 4.40
N ILE A 497 19.74 -10.01 5.49
CA ILE A 497 18.48 -9.74 6.22
C ILE A 497 18.18 -8.25 6.06
N THR A 498 17.12 -7.92 5.36
CA THR A 498 16.68 -6.53 5.18
C THR A 498 15.68 -6.16 6.26
N LEU A 499 16.02 -5.20 7.13
CA LEU A 499 15.11 -4.68 8.16
C LEU A 499 14.38 -3.45 7.62
N SER A 500 13.05 -3.47 7.65
CA SER A 500 12.20 -2.36 7.21
C SER A 500 11.02 -2.13 8.16
N CYS A 501 10.60 -0.88 8.30
CA CYS A 501 9.35 -0.50 8.96
C CYS A 501 8.35 0.17 8.00
N GLY A 502 8.54 -0.01 6.66
CA GLY A 502 7.70 0.55 5.61
C GLY A 502 8.46 0.87 4.32
N ARG A 503 9.77 1.18 4.39
CA ARG A 503 10.59 1.38 3.18
C ARG A 503 10.70 0.09 2.37
N LEU A 504 10.82 0.22 1.06
CA LEU A 504 10.92 -0.87 0.08
C LEU A 504 9.69 -1.81 0.03
N THR A 505 8.61 -1.50 0.75
CA THR A 505 7.36 -2.27 0.68
C THR A 505 6.49 -1.88 -0.52
N THR A 506 6.71 -0.70 -1.09
CA THR A 506 5.98 -0.20 -2.26
C THR A 506 6.95 0.32 -3.33
N GLY A 507 6.60 0.19 -4.61
CA GLY A 507 7.35 0.76 -5.75
C GLY A 507 8.70 0.12 -6.07
N VAL A 508 9.15 -0.91 -5.33
CA VAL A 508 10.49 -1.50 -5.47
C VAL A 508 10.39 -2.99 -5.77
N THR A 509 11.31 -3.51 -6.59
CA THR A 509 11.42 -4.94 -6.89
C THR A 509 12.82 -5.44 -6.52
N VAL A 510 12.86 -6.44 -5.63
CA VAL A 510 14.06 -7.18 -5.23
C VAL A 510 13.81 -8.67 -5.50
N PRO A 511 14.18 -9.18 -6.67
CA PRO A 511 13.89 -10.55 -7.09
C PRO A 511 14.47 -11.61 -6.16
N GLU A 512 15.60 -11.29 -5.53
CA GLU A 512 16.37 -12.19 -4.67
C GLU A 512 15.69 -12.52 -3.34
N TRP A 513 14.74 -11.67 -2.87
CA TRP A 513 13.98 -11.99 -1.66
C TRP A 513 13.14 -13.25 -1.82
N THR A 514 13.46 -14.28 -1.05
CA THR A 514 12.72 -15.55 -1.03
C THR A 514 11.69 -15.63 0.08
N ALA A 515 11.87 -14.87 1.16
CA ALA A 515 10.95 -14.87 2.29
C ALA A 515 10.75 -13.49 2.92
N VAL A 516 9.58 -13.31 3.54
CA VAL A 516 9.28 -12.17 4.40
C VAL A 516 8.89 -12.67 5.80
N LEU A 517 9.46 -12.04 6.85
CA LEU A 517 9.08 -12.22 8.23
C LEU A 517 8.25 -11.03 8.70
N MET A 518 7.02 -11.28 9.14
CA MET A 518 6.07 -10.25 9.57
C MET A 518 6.14 -10.08 11.10
N LEU A 519 7.09 -9.23 11.55
CA LEU A 519 7.34 -8.91 12.97
C LEU A 519 6.77 -7.55 13.38
N SER A 520 5.83 -7.03 12.61
CA SER A 520 5.17 -5.75 12.89
C SER A 520 3.69 -5.82 12.52
N GLY A 521 2.95 -4.82 12.98
CA GLY A 521 1.52 -4.73 12.74
C GLY A 521 0.69 -5.28 13.91
N SER A 522 -0.61 -5.11 13.80
CA SER A 522 -1.61 -5.56 14.75
C SER A 522 -2.71 -6.31 14.01
N PHE A 523 -3.68 -6.84 14.74
CA PHE A 523 -4.89 -7.41 14.13
C PHE A 523 -5.58 -6.43 13.17
N ASN A 524 -5.47 -5.13 13.42
CA ASN A 524 -6.05 -4.08 12.59
C ASN A 524 -5.16 -3.63 11.42
N THR A 525 -4.08 -4.36 11.12
CA THR A 525 -3.26 -4.09 9.94
C THR A 525 -4.14 -4.16 8.68
N ALA A 526 -4.10 -3.11 7.85
CA ALA A 526 -4.88 -3.08 6.63
C ALA A 526 -4.46 -4.23 5.70
N ALA A 527 -5.43 -4.96 5.17
CA ALA A 527 -5.19 -6.07 4.26
C ALA A 527 -4.36 -5.64 3.02
N ALA A 528 -4.62 -4.43 2.52
CA ALA A 528 -3.85 -3.85 1.42
C ALA A 528 -2.35 -3.78 1.72
N SER A 529 -1.96 -3.17 2.85
CA SER A 529 -0.54 -3.05 3.25
C SER A 529 0.10 -4.41 3.49
N TYR A 530 -0.63 -5.34 4.08
CA TYR A 530 -0.16 -6.70 4.30
C TYR A 530 0.12 -7.41 2.97
N MET A 531 -0.87 -7.43 2.06
CA MET A 531 -0.75 -8.08 0.76
C MET A 531 0.34 -7.44 -0.10
N GLN A 532 0.45 -6.11 -0.10
CA GLN A 532 1.54 -5.41 -0.79
C GLN A 532 2.91 -5.85 -0.29
N THR A 533 3.05 -6.04 1.01
CA THR A 533 4.31 -6.48 1.63
C THR A 533 4.64 -7.92 1.24
N ILE A 534 3.71 -8.87 1.41
CA ILE A 534 3.99 -10.28 1.12
C ILE A 534 4.20 -10.54 -0.38
N PHE A 535 3.55 -9.79 -1.27
CA PHE A 535 3.79 -9.92 -2.71
C PHE A 535 5.17 -9.42 -3.17
N ARG A 536 5.97 -8.77 -2.30
CA ARG A 536 7.36 -8.41 -2.64
C ARG A 536 8.21 -9.65 -2.87
N VAL A 537 8.01 -10.68 -2.07
CA VAL A 537 8.77 -11.93 -2.22
C VAL A 537 8.29 -12.78 -3.40
N GLN A 538 7.13 -12.49 -3.98
CA GLN A 538 6.64 -13.16 -5.20
C GLN A 538 7.31 -12.64 -6.48
N SER A 539 8.38 -11.84 -6.38
CA SER A 539 9.14 -11.41 -7.55
C SER A 539 9.75 -12.60 -8.28
N PRO A 540 9.55 -12.75 -9.59
CA PRO A 540 10.25 -13.77 -10.35
C PRO A 540 11.76 -13.51 -10.30
N ALA A 541 12.52 -14.57 -10.19
CA ALA A 541 13.97 -14.54 -10.25
C ALA A 541 14.48 -15.80 -10.91
N THR A 542 15.55 -15.64 -11.70
CA THR A 542 16.39 -16.74 -12.14
C THR A 542 17.80 -16.44 -11.64
N ILE A 543 18.28 -17.22 -10.69
CA ILE A 543 19.58 -17.06 -10.04
C ILE A 543 20.43 -18.24 -10.48
N ASN A 544 21.53 -17.96 -11.17
CA ASN A 544 22.45 -18.99 -11.67
C ASN A 544 21.73 -20.11 -12.43
N GLY A 545 20.77 -19.76 -13.30
CA GLY A 545 19.99 -20.69 -14.12
C GLY A 545 18.85 -21.41 -13.36
N ARG A 546 18.72 -21.21 -12.04
CA ARG A 546 17.62 -21.78 -11.24
C ARG A 546 16.46 -20.79 -11.11
N VAL A 547 15.29 -21.19 -11.53
CA VAL A 547 14.05 -20.39 -11.37
C VAL A 547 13.60 -20.47 -9.92
N LYS A 548 13.21 -19.32 -9.35
CA LYS A 548 12.57 -19.25 -8.04
C LYS A 548 11.13 -19.74 -8.14
N GLU A 549 10.88 -21.00 -7.81
CA GLU A 549 9.57 -21.62 -7.92
C GLU A 549 8.62 -21.26 -6.78
N GLN A 550 9.16 -20.94 -5.60
CA GLN A 550 8.40 -20.71 -4.38
C GLN A 550 8.89 -19.47 -3.64
N CYS A 551 7.98 -18.84 -2.91
CA CYS A 551 8.29 -17.79 -1.95
C CYS A 551 7.50 -18.02 -0.65
N TYR A 552 7.98 -17.40 0.43
CA TYR A 552 7.54 -17.76 1.77
C TYR A 552 7.17 -16.53 2.60
N VAL A 553 6.12 -16.67 3.39
CA VAL A 553 5.69 -15.70 4.38
C VAL A 553 5.71 -16.36 5.74
N PHE A 554 6.43 -15.78 6.69
CA PHE A 554 6.44 -16.21 8.07
C PHE A 554 5.72 -15.16 8.91
N ASP A 555 4.49 -15.48 9.34
CA ASP A 555 3.68 -14.59 10.15
C ASP A 555 3.54 -15.13 11.58
N PHE A 556 3.91 -14.31 12.54
CA PHE A 556 3.90 -14.63 13.95
C PHE A 556 2.64 -14.10 14.67
N ALA A 557 1.61 -13.70 13.89
CA ALA A 557 0.30 -13.30 14.38
C ALA A 557 -0.81 -13.99 13.53
N PRO A 558 -1.13 -15.27 13.80
CA PRO A 558 -2.03 -16.07 12.97
C PRO A 558 -3.39 -15.42 12.75
N ASP A 559 -3.94 -14.76 13.76
CA ASP A 559 -5.26 -14.09 13.67
C ASP A 559 -5.30 -12.99 12.62
N ARG A 560 -4.22 -12.24 12.49
CA ARG A 560 -4.05 -11.23 11.45
C ARG A 560 -4.04 -11.87 10.06
N THR A 561 -3.26 -12.92 9.88
CA THR A 561 -3.19 -13.66 8.62
C THR A 561 -4.57 -14.14 8.21
N LEU A 562 -5.31 -14.76 9.12
CA LEU A 562 -6.65 -15.28 8.87
C LEU A 562 -7.63 -14.18 8.43
N LYS A 563 -7.60 -13.02 9.10
CA LYS A 563 -8.42 -11.87 8.74
C LYS A 563 -8.11 -11.37 7.33
N VAL A 564 -6.83 -11.15 7.03
CA VAL A 564 -6.39 -10.66 5.72
C VAL A 564 -6.77 -11.62 4.60
N LEU A 565 -6.62 -12.92 4.84
CA LEU A 565 -7.00 -13.95 3.87
C LEU A 565 -8.51 -13.96 3.61
N ALA A 566 -9.32 -13.82 4.65
CA ALA A 566 -10.77 -13.72 4.52
C ALA A 566 -11.18 -12.47 3.70
N GLU A 567 -10.59 -11.32 3.98
CA GLU A 567 -10.80 -10.09 3.20
C GLU A 567 -10.35 -10.25 1.74
N THR A 568 -9.22 -10.92 1.51
CA THR A 568 -8.69 -11.16 0.16
C THR A 568 -9.59 -12.09 -0.66
N ALA A 569 -10.13 -13.12 -0.03
CA ALA A 569 -11.09 -14.03 -0.67
C ALA A 569 -12.50 -13.44 -0.81
N LYS A 570 -12.70 -12.16 -0.46
CA LYS A 570 -14.00 -11.46 -0.46
C LYS A 570 -15.06 -12.15 0.41
N ILE A 571 -14.62 -12.87 1.42
CA ILE A 571 -15.52 -13.54 2.35
C ILE A 571 -16.07 -12.49 3.31
N SER A 572 -17.38 -12.56 3.57
CA SER A 572 -17.96 -11.77 4.64
C SER A 572 -17.30 -12.14 5.97
N THR A 573 -16.47 -11.22 6.48
CA THR A 573 -15.81 -11.40 7.77
C THR A 573 -16.78 -11.26 8.96
N ARG A 574 -18.04 -10.97 8.68
CA ARG A 574 -19.10 -10.89 9.68
C ARG A 574 -19.51 -12.31 10.08
N ALA A 575 -19.37 -12.56 11.35
CA ALA A 575 -19.53 -13.88 11.95
C ALA A 575 -20.98 -14.38 11.84
N GLY A 576 -21.37 -15.00 10.79
CA GLY A 576 -22.69 -15.62 10.79
C GLY A 576 -23.06 -16.41 9.55
N LYS A 577 -22.74 -15.94 8.37
CA LYS A 577 -23.21 -16.59 7.14
C LYS A 577 -22.11 -16.68 6.10
N THR A 578 -21.29 -17.71 6.21
CA THR A 578 -20.41 -18.14 5.11
C THR A 578 -21.27 -18.84 4.08
N THR A 579 -21.33 -18.31 2.86
CA THR A 579 -22.02 -18.95 1.74
C THR A 579 -21.17 -20.06 1.15
N ASP A 580 -21.77 -20.96 0.37
CA ASP A 580 -21.01 -21.99 -0.36
C ASP A 580 -20.04 -21.35 -1.36
N SER A 581 -20.38 -20.20 -1.94
CA SER A 581 -19.51 -19.41 -2.79
C SER A 581 -18.28 -18.91 -2.03
N ASP A 582 -18.44 -18.42 -0.79
CA ASP A 582 -17.33 -17.98 0.06
C ASP A 582 -16.40 -19.15 0.40
N ARG A 583 -16.98 -20.31 0.70
CA ARG A 583 -16.21 -21.54 0.97
C ARG A 583 -15.40 -21.98 -0.24
N GLN A 584 -16.00 -21.93 -1.44
CA GLN A 584 -15.34 -22.28 -2.68
C GLN A 584 -14.19 -21.32 -3.00
N ALA A 585 -14.41 -20.02 -2.87
CA ALA A 585 -13.37 -19.00 -3.07
C ALA A 585 -12.19 -19.18 -2.10
N MET A 586 -12.47 -19.51 -0.83
CA MET A 586 -11.44 -19.79 0.16
C MET A 586 -10.71 -21.11 -0.14
N ALA A 587 -11.43 -22.15 -0.54
CA ALA A 587 -10.81 -23.42 -0.90
C ALA A 587 -9.83 -23.24 -2.06
N GLU A 588 -10.23 -22.48 -3.06
CA GLU A 588 -9.40 -22.17 -4.21
C GLU A 588 -8.17 -21.31 -3.82
N PHE A 589 -8.37 -20.30 -2.99
CA PHE A 589 -7.26 -19.51 -2.48
C PHE A 589 -6.24 -20.38 -1.74
N LEU A 590 -6.70 -21.23 -0.82
CA LEU A 590 -5.82 -22.12 -0.04
C LEU A 590 -5.14 -23.21 -0.91
N ASN A 591 -5.73 -23.57 -2.04
CA ASN A 591 -5.11 -24.48 -2.98
C ASN A 591 -3.85 -23.88 -3.62
N PHE A 592 -3.90 -22.61 -3.98
CA PHE A 592 -2.78 -21.91 -4.61
C PHE A 592 -1.88 -21.15 -3.63
N CYS A 593 -2.38 -20.81 -2.44
CA CYS A 593 -1.65 -20.16 -1.36
C CYS A 593 -1.85 -20.92 -0.04
N PRO A 594 -1.19 -22.05 0.15
CA PRO A 594 -1.37 -22.86 1.35
C PRO A 594 -0.95 -22.11 2.61
N VAL A 595 -1.81 -22.19 3.63
CA VAL A 595 -1.54 -21.70 4.99
C VAL A 595 -1.20 -22.89 5.88
N ILE A 596 -0.03 -22.84 6.47
CA ILE A 596 0.51 -23.91 7.31
C ILE A 596 0.61 -23.39 8.73
N SER A 597 -0.15 -23.98 9.64
CA SER A 597 -0.06 -23.66 11.06
C SER A 597 1.08 -24.44 11.70
N CYS A 598 1.94 -23.72 12.43
CA CYS A 598 3.04 -24.31 13.19
C CYS A 598 2.70 -24.23 14.68
N ASP A 599 2.75 -25.39 15.36
CA ASP A 599 2.60 -25.50 16.81
C ASP A 599 3.98 -25.82 17.42
N GLY A 600 4.60 -24.82 17.98
CA GLY A 600 6.01 -24.91 18.35
C GLY A 600 6.89 -25.12 17.12
N SER A 601 7.77 -26.13 17.17
CA SER A 601 8.65 -26.50 16.05
C SER A 601 8.01 -27.46 15.03
N GLN A 602 6.79 -27.98 15.30
CA GLN A 602 6.16 -28.97 14.43
C GLN A 602 5.23 -28.33 13.41
N MET A 603 5.40 -28.67 12.15
CA MET A 603 4.41 -28.39 11.11
C MET A 603 3.14 -29.21 11.37
N ARG A 604 2.00 -28.54 11.49
CA ARG A 604 0.71 -29.17 11.38
C ARG A 604 0.27 -29.25 9.92
N GLU A 605 -0.78 -30.02 9.66
CA GLU A 605 -1.36 -30.13 8.34
C GLU A 605 -1.76 -28.75 7.74
N ARG A 606 -1.83 -28.68 6.42
CA ARG A 606 -2.38 -27.52 5.71
C ARG A 606 -3.77 -27.20 6.27
N MET A 607 -4.00 -25.94 6.58
CA MET A 607 -5.31 -25.51 7.06
C MET A 607 -6.39 -25.82 6.04
N SER A 608 -7.43 -26.55 6.45
CA SER A 608 -8.65 -26.66 5.65
C SER A 608 -9.51 -25.41 5.78
N VAL A 609 -10.38 -25.19 4.80
CA VAL A 609 -11.37 -24.10 4.80
C VAL A 609 -12.15 -24.06 6.10
N ASP A 610 -12.67 -25.20 6.54
CA ASP A 610 -13.47 -25.30 7.77
C ASP A 610 -12.66 -25.00 9.03
N THR A 611 -11.40 -25.38 9.04
CA THR A 611 -10.49 -25.07 10.16
C THR A 611 -10.22 -23.56 10.20
N LEU A 612 -9.94 -22.94 9.05
CA LEU A 612 -9.71 -21.50 8.93
C LEU A 612 -10.94 -20.69 9.36
N LEU A 613 -12.11 -21.02 8.84
CA LEU A 613 -13.36 -20.33 9.17
C LEU A 613 -13.73 -20.50 10.66
N ARG A 614 -13.50 -21.69 11.25
CA ARG A 614 -13.70 -21.91 12.68
C ARG A 614 -12.75 -21.09 13.55
N GLN A 615 -11.48 -21.00 13.16
CA GLN A 615 -10.51 -20.18 13.89
C GLN A 615 -10.84 -18.69 13.78
N LEU A 616 -11.19 -18.22 12.60
CA LEU A 616 -11.61 -16.84 12.38
C LEU A 616 -12.84 -16.49 13.26
N LYS A 617 -13.87 -17.33 13.26
CA LYS A 617 -15.04 -17.14 14.11
C LYS A 617 -14.66 -17.13 15.59
N LYS A 618 -13.78 -18.01 16.02
CA LYS A 618 -13.29 -18.04 17.40
C LYS A 618 -12.58 -16.74 17.80
N VAL A 619 -11.77 -16.17 16.91
CA VAL A 619 -11.08 -14.89 17.16
C VAL A 619 -12.06 -13.76 17.43
N TYR A 620 -13.12 -13.64 16.62
CA TYR A 620 -14.14 -12.60 16.84
C TYR A 620 -14.90 -12.78 18.14
N ILE A 621 -15.23 -14.01 18.50
CA ILE A 621 -15.92 -14.32 19.74
C ILE A 621 -15.05 -14.00 20.96
N GLU A 622 -13.79 -14.45 20.96
CA GLU A 622 -12.86 -14.17 22.07
C GLU A 622 -12.64 -12.65 22.22
N ARG A 623 -12.60 -11.92 21.12
CA ARG A 623 -12.47 -10.46 21.14
C ARG A 623 -13.67 -9.79 21.77
N VAL A 624 -14.89 -10.18 21.42
CA VAL A 624 -16.13 -9.64 22.04
C VAL A 624 -16.18 -9.94 23.53
N VAL A 625 -15.79 -11.15 23.94
CA VAL A 625 -15.76 -11.54 25.35
C VAL A 625 -14.70 -10.75 26.11
N ASN A 626 -13.47 -10.70 25.62
CA ASN A 626 -12.34 -10.02 26.26
C ASN A 626 -12.55 -8.50 26.37
N ASN A 627 -13.35 -7.91 25.47
CA ASN A 627 -13.72 -6.51 25.50
C ASN A 627 -15.01 -6.26 26.32
N GLY A 628 -15.54 -7.26 27.02
CA GLY A 628 -16.73 -7.11 27.85
C GLY A 628 -17.95 -6.60 27.08
N PHE A 629 -18.13 -7.06 25.84
CA PHE A 629 -19.20 -6.68 24.92
C PHE A 629 -19.16 -5.20 24.47
N GLU A 630 -18.05 -4.52 24.64
CA GLU A 630 -17.85 -3.16 24.13
C GLU A 630 -17.51 -3.14 22.63
N ASP A 631 -17.14 -4.27 22.06
CA ASP A 631 -16.61 -4.38 20.69
C ASP A 631 -17.68 -4.17 19.62
N GLY A 632 -17.32 -3.47 18.57
CA GLY A 632 -18.19 -3.19 17.42
C GLY A 632 -18.65 -4.44 16.65
N TYR A 633 -17.92 -5.55 16.75
CA TYR A 633 -18.33 -6.83 16.13
C TYR A 633 -19.61 -7.45 16.74
N LEU A 634 -20.05 -6.95 17.88
CA LEU A 634 -21.32 -7.34 18.49
C LEU A 634 -22.54 -6.80 17.72
N TYR A 635 -22.36 -5.77 16.89
CA TYR A 635 -23.46 -5.11 16.19
C TYR A 635 -23.48 -5.43 14.70
N ASN A 636 -24.68 -5.41 14.12
CA ASN A 636 -24.91 -5.63 12.69
C ASN A 636 -25.14 -4.31 11.91
N ASP A 637 -25.30 -4.42 10.60
CA ASP A 637 -25.46 -3.28 9.68
C ASP A 637 -26.76 -2.50 9.83
N ASN A 638 -27.71 -2.99 10.59
CA ASN A 638 -28.96 -2.24 10.82
C ASN A 638 -28.70 -0.91 11.54
N LEU A 639 -27.58 -0.80 12.28
CA LEU A 639 -27.13 0.48 12.85
C LEU A 639 -26.86 1.57 11.80
N MET A 640 -26.59 1.20 10.55
CA MET A 640 -26.37 2.14 9.46
C MET A 640 -27.70 2.65 8.85
N ARG A 641 -28.82 2.03 9.21
CA ARG A 641 -30.16 2.31 8.67
C ARG A 641 -31.15 2.72 9.75
N LEU A 642 -30.74 3.60 10.67
CA LEU A 642 -31.61 4.12 11.73
C LEU A 642 -32.78 4.91 11.14
N THR A 643 -34.00 4.56 11.58
CA THR A 643 -35.21 5.31 11.24
C THR A 643 -35.45 6.48 12.23
N ASP A 644 -36.32 7.42 11.89
CA ASP A 644 -36.67 8.52 12.81
C ASP A 644 -37.32 8.02 14.12
N VAL A 645 -37.94 6.84 14.08
CA VAL A 645 -38.51 6.20 15.29
C VAL A 645 -37.37 5.69 16.16
N ASP A 646 -36.38 4.99 15.57
CA ASP A 646 -35.20 4.51 16.29
C ASP A 646 -34.45 5.67 16.94
N ILE A 647 -34.28 6.78 16.21
CA ILE A 647 -33.59 7.97 16.71
C ILE A 647 -34.28 8.54 17.93
N ARG A 648 -35.63 8.62 17.92
CA ARG A 648 -36.41 9.10 19.08
C ARG A 648 -36.26 8.20 20.29
N GLU A 649 -36.26 6.86 20.09
CA GLU A 649 -36.07 5.90 21.19
C GLU A 649 -34.66 6.03 21.80
N PHE A 650 -33.65 6.26 20.98
CA PHE A 650 -32.30 6.50 21.47
C PHE A 650 -32.15 7.85 22.18
N ASP A 651 -32.78 8.91 21.69
CA ASP A 651 -32.73 10.22 22.33
C ASP A 651 -33.39 10.22 23.73
N GLU A 652 -34.46 9.45 23.91
CA GLU A 652 -35.10 9.28 25.22
C GLU A 652 -34.17 8.58 26.22
N LEU A 653 -33.44 7.56 25.80
CA LEU A 653 -32.51 6.84 26.66
C LEU A 653 -31.22 7.59 26.95
N LYS A 654 -30.83 8.52 26.11
CA LYS A 654 -29.59 9.31 26.25
C LYS A 654 -29.53 10.11 27.54
N GLY A 655 -30.69 10.65 28.01
CA GLY A 655 -30.80 11.36 29.27
C GLY A 655 -30.66 10.46 30.51
N ILE A 656 -30.91 9.15 30.34
CA ILE A 656 -30.95 8.16 31.41
C ILE A 656 -29.60 7.43 31.51
N ILE A 657 -29.09 6.95 30.40
CA ILE A 657 -27.85 6.10 30.36
C ILE A 657 -26.58 6.97 30.41
N GLY A 658 -26.68 8.25 29.97
CA GLY A 658 -25.48 9.07 29.82
C GLY A 658 -24.62 8.69 28.63
N LYS A 659 -23.42 9.30 28.48
CA LYS A 659 -22.46 8.96 27.43
C LYS A 659 -21.43 7.99 27.93
N THR A 660 -21.48 6.77 27.43
CA THR A 660 -20.41 5.78 27.63
C THR A 660 -19.29 6.07 26.65
N LYS A 661 -18.13 6.54 27.15
CA LYS A 661 -16.93 6.69 26.33
C LYS A 661 -16.24 5.36 26.19
N ALA A 662 -15.98 4.92 24.97
CA ALA A 662 -15.05 3.85 24.71
C ALA A 662 -13.67 4.24 25.28
N MET A 663 -12.97 3.33 25.94
CA MET A 663 -11.57 3.58 26.28
C MET A 663 -10.81 3.76 24.97
N ALA A 664 -10.25 4.96 24.76
CA ALA A 664 -9.41 5.26 23.61
C ALA A 664 -8.19 4.35 23.66
N ARG A 665 -8.15 3.35 22.80
CA ARG A 665 -6.96 2.54 22.57
C ARG A 665 -6.13 3.21 21.50
N ALA A 666 -4.84 3.32 21.71
CA ALA A 666 -3.92 4.10 20.89
C ALA A 666 -3.77 3.67 19.42
N ASN A 667 -4.43 2.60 18.97
CA ASN A 667 -4.20 1.99 17.67
C ASN A 667 -5.46 1.47 16.94
N ASP A 668 -6.67 1.77 17.41
CA ASP A 668 -7.87 1.46 16.63
C ASP A 668 -7.98 2.46 15.48
N ILE A 669 -7.51 2.05 14.30
CA ILE A 669 -7.98 2.65 13.05
C ILE A 669 -9.37 2.05 12.83
N THR A 670 -10.34 2.63 13.48
CA THR A 670 -11.74 2.28 13.31
C THR A 670 -12.18 2.77 11.96
N VAL A 671 -12.55 1.83 11.12
CA VAL A 671 -13.33 2.13 9.92
C VAL A 671 -14.65 2.76 10.42
N ASN A 672 -14.73 4.07 10.23
CA ASN A 672 -15.91 4.89 10.41
C ASN A 672 -16.69 4.77 11.74
N ASP A 673 -16.05 5.02 12.87
CA ASP A 673 -16.68 5.25 14.18
C ASP A 673 -17.66 6.43 14.22
N GLN A 674 -17.79 7.16 13.14
CA GLN A 674 -18.48 8.44 13.14
C GLN A 674 -19.96 8.34 12.78
N GLY A 675 -20.44 7.14 12.38
CA GLY A 675 -21.86 6.94 12.07
C GLY A 675 -22.36 7.71 10.86
N LEU A 676 -21.47 8.12 9.96
CA LEU A 676 -21.79 8.70 8.66
C LEU A 676 -21.38 7.71 7.57
N THR A 677 -22.00 7.75 6.40
CA THR A 677 -21.45 7.07 5.23
C THR A 677 -20.13 7.73 4.86
N ASN A 678 -19.25 7.05 4.10
CA ASN A 678 -17.98 7.64 3.69
C ASN A 678 -18.19 8.97 2.93
N GLU A 679 -19.19 9.02 2.07
CA GLU A 679 -19.57 10.23 1.32
C GLU A 679 -20.03 11.37 2.24
N GLU A 680 -20.88 11.06 3.23
CA GLU A 680 -21.34 12.02 4.23
C GLU A 680 -20.22 12.52 5.13
N TYR A 681 -19.26 11.66 5.44
CA TYR A 681 -18.08 12.00 6.21
C TYR A 681 -17.18 12.98 5.44
N GLU A 682 -16.91 12.68 4.19
CA GLU A 682 -16.11 13.52 3.30
C GLU A 682 -16.77 14.86 3.01
N GLU A 683 -18.08 14.84 2.77
CA GLU A 683 -18.85 16.07 2.59
C GLU A 683 -18.78 16.96 3.84
N LYS A 684 -18.93 16.37 5.02
CA LYS A 684 -18.83 17.10 6.29
C LYS A 684 -17.44 17.72 6.47
N GLU A 685 -16.37 16.96 6.27
CA GLU A 685 -15.01 17.48 6.41
C GLU A 685 -14.71 18.56 5.36
N ARG A 686 -15.19 18.42 4.12
CA ARG A 686 -15.08 19.43 3.08
C ARG A 686 -15.72 20.75 3.53
N LEU A 687 -16.92 20.68 4.10
CA LEU A 687 -17.65 21.84 4.57
C LEU A 687 -17.01 22.45 5.82
N GLU A 688 -16.43 21.65 6.70
CA GLU A 688 -15.71 22.14 7.90
C GLU A 688 -14.40 22.85 7.57
N LYS A 689 -13.72 22.49 6.48
CA LYS A 689 -12.46 23.14 6.05
C LYS A 689 -12.68 24.49 5.36
N LYS A 690 -13.88 24.75 4.81
CA LYS A 690 -14.25 26.09 4.32
C LYS A 690 -14.31 27.10 5.48
N LYS A 691 -13.77 28.29 5.28
CA LYS A 691 -13.94 29.38 6.26
C LYS A 691 -15.44 29.66 6.40
N LYS A 692 -15.93 29.85 7.60
CA LYS A 692 -17.35 30.09 7.88
C LYS A 692 -18.01 31.18 7.00
N ARG A 693 -17.23 32.19 6.57
CA ARG A 693 -17.68 33.27 5.68
C ARG A 693 -17.84 32.84 4.21
N ASP A 694 -17.20 31.74 3.82
CA ASP A 694 -17.14 31.27 2.42
C ASP A 694 -18.15 30.12 2.18
N LEU A 695 -18.88 29.71 3.22
CA LEU A 695 -19.98 28.73 3.13
C LEU A 695 -21.26 29.41 2.67
N THR A 696 -21.93 28.85 1.66
CA THR A 696 -23.31 29.24 1.29
C THR A 696 -24.30 28.86 2.40
N GLU A 697 -25.48 29.46 2.44
CA GLU A 697 -26.51 29.13 3.42
C GLU A 697 -26.95 27.65 3.30
N GLU A 698 -26.96 27.12 2.10
CA GLU A 698 -27.28 25.72 1.82
C GLU A 698 -26.19 24.78 2.35
N GLU A 699 -24.94 25.14 2.16
CA GLU A 699 -23.79 24.40 2.71
C GLU A 699 -23.72 24.47 4.24
N LYS A 700 -24.07 25.59 4.84
CA LYS A 700 -24.18 25.71 6.31
C LYS A 700 -25.25 24.78 6.85
N ARG A 701 -26.44 24.79 6.23
CA ARG A 701 -27.55 23.92 6.63
C ARG A 701 -27.18 22.45 6.47
N ARG A 702 -26.52 22.09 5.36
CA ARG A 702 -26.07 20.72 5.13
C ARG A 702 -25.00 20.28 6.14
N LEU A 703 -24.06 21.14 6.48
CA LEU A 703 -23.05 20.87 7.50
C LEU A 703 -23.67 20.64 8.89
N GLU A 704 -24.68 21.45 9.25
CA GLU A 704 -25.41 21.26 10.51
C GLU A 704 -26.20 19.95 10.51
N GLU A 705 -26.84 19.61 9.40
CA GLU A 705 -27.55 18.35 9.23
C GLU A 705 -26.61 17.14 9.38
N LEU A 706 -25.45 17.15 8.73
CA LEU A 706 -24.44 16.10 8.85
C LEU A 706 -23.87 15.98 10.26
N LYS A 707 -23.62 17.12 10.93
CA LYS A 707 -23.21 17.14 12.35
C LYS A 707 -24.28 16.57 13.26
N LYS A 708 -25.54 16.88 13.01
CA LYS A 708 -26.68 16.34 13.77
C LYS A 708 -26.81 14.84 13.55
N LYS A 709 -26.72 14.38 12.30
CA LYS A 709 -26.77 12.96 11.92
C LYS A 709 -25.62 12.16 12.55
N LYS A 710 -24.39 12.69 12.48
CA LYS A 710 -23.21 12.12 13.16
C LYS A 710 -23.45 11.99 14.67
N LYS A 711 -23.92 13.04 15.30
CA LYS A 711 -24.18 13.06 16.74
C LYS A 711 -25.23 12.03 17.14
N VAL A 712 -26.31 11.91 16.39
CA VAL A 712 -27.39 10.96 16.65
C VAL A 712 -26.89 9.51 16.57
N LYS A 713 -26.13 9.17 15.53
CA LYS A 713 -25.59 7.82 15.39
C LYS A 713 -24.55 7.49 16.46
N GLN A 714 -23.67 8.44 16.79
CA GLN A 714 -22.71 8.26 17.89
C GLN A 714 -23.41 8.07 19.24
N ASP A 715 -24.49 8.80 19.46
CA ASP A 715 -25.31 8.66 20.66
C ASP A 715 -26.00 7.29 20.69
N ALA A 716 -26.52 6.80 19.55
CA ALA A 716 -27.11 5.45 19.45
C ALA A 716 -26.10 4.35 19.76
N ILE A 717 -24.89 4.42 19.17
CA ILE A 717 -23.80 3.46 19.45
C ILE A 717 -23.39 3.53 20.93
N SER A 718 -23.29 4.73 21.48
CA SER A 718 -22.95 4.94 22.90
C SER A 718 -23.99 4.32 23.83
N ILE A 719 -25.28 4.44 23.50
CA ILE A 719 -26.38 3.87 24.27
C ILE A 719 -26.36 2.35 24.20
N LEU A 720 -26.25 1.78 22.98
CA LEU A 720 -26.16 0.32 22.81
C LEU A 720 -24.93 -0.24 23.54
N ARG A 721 -23.80 0.44 23.49
CA ARG A 721 -22.59 0.06 24.24
C ARG A 721 -22.88 0.08 25.74
N GLY A 722 -23.53 1.13 26.26
CA GLY A 722 -23.96 1.23 27.66
C GLY A 722 -24.88 0.09 28.10
N ILE A 723 -25.69 -0.44 27.20
CA ILE A 723 -26.52 -1.64 27.43
C ILE A 723 -25.63 -2.90 27.37
N SER A 724 -24.82 -3.04 26.32
CA SER A 724 -24.06 -4.26 26.03
C SER A 724 -23.04 -4.61 27.10
N ILE A 725 -22.34 -3.62 27.65
CA ILE A 725 -21.31 -3.85 28.70
C ILE A 725 -21.86 -4.43 29.99
N ARG A 726 -23.17 -4.43 30.19
CA ARG A 726 -23.88 -5.01 31.35
C ARG A 726 -24.27 -6.46 31.12
N MET A 727 -24.36 -6.88 29.87
CA MET A 727 -24.82 -8.24 29.52
C MET A 727 -23.89 -9.35 29.98
N PRO A 728 -22.54 -9.24 29.94
CA PRO A 728 -21.67 -10.30 30.41
C PRO A 728 -21.92 -10.71 31.86
N LEU A 729 -22.18 -9.72 32.72
CA LEU A 729 -22.46 -10.00 34.13
C LEU A 729 -23.81 -10.74 34.31
N MET A 730 -24.84 -10.32 33.53
CA MET A 730 -26.13 -11.01 33.55
C MET A 730 -26.06 -12.42 32.95
N ILE A 731 -25.28 -12.59 31.90
CA ILE A 731 -25.00 -13.91 31.31
C ILE A 731 -24.26 -14.81 32.30
N TYR A 732 -23.32 -14.26 33.09
CA TYR A 732 -22.60 -14.96 34.14
C TYR A 732 -23.56 -15.46 35.23
N GLY A 733 -24.48 -14.58 35.69
CA GLY A 733 -25.44 -14.86 36.76
C GLY A 733 -26.74 -15.51 36.30
N ALA A 734 -26.93 -15.79 35.02
CA ALA A 734 -28.16 -16.42 34.54
C ALA A 734 -28.33 -17.83 35.10
N ASP A 735 -29.43 -18.04 35.81
CA ASP A 735 -29.83 -19.34 36.35
C ASP A 735 -30.57 -20.12 35.24
N ILE A 736 -29.85 -20.98 34.58
CA ILE A 736 -30.36 -21.81 33.49
C ILE A 736 -30.12 -23.27 33.85
N ASP A 737 -31.18 -23.96 34.18
CA ASP A 737 -31.19 -25.37 34.62
C ASP A 737 -30.86 -26.35 33.49
N ASP A 738 -31.22 -26.04 32.27
CA ASP A 738 -30.95 -26.87 31.09
C ASP A 738 -29.56 -26.56 30.51
N GLU A 739 -28.66 -27.54 30.59
CA GLU A 739 -27.30 -27.42 29.99
C GLU A 739 -27.30 -27.18 28.47
N ASN A 740 -28.38 -27.53 27.78
CA ASN A 740 -28.56 -27.42 26.35
C ASN A 740 -29.22 -26.10 25.92
N GLU A 741 -29.75 -25.30 26.84
CA GLU A 741 -30.37 -24.02 26.50
C GLU A 741 -29.30 -22.96 26.15
N GLU A 742 -29.29 -22.57 24.87
CA GLU A 742 -28.37 -21.53 24.38
C GLU A 742 -28.96 -20.14 24.66
N ILE A 743 -28.13 -19.25 25.24
CA ILE A 743 -28.50 -17.83 25.41
C ILE A 743 -28.30 -17.16 24.05
N THR A 744 -29.40 -16.78 23.44
CA THR A 744 -29.44 -16.01 22.17
C THR A 744 -29.89 -14.56 22.45
N ILE A 745 -29.65 -13.65 21.51
CA ILE A 745 -30.17 -12.28 21.66
C ILE A 745 -31.69 -12.23 21.73
N ASP A 746 -32.37 -13.22 21.13
CA ASP A 746 -33.84 -13.30 21.11
C ASP A 746 -34.40 -13.75 22.45
N ASN A 747 -33.77 -14.69 23.14
CA ASN A 747 -34.26 -15.20 24.44
C ASN A 747 -33.58 -14.54 25.66
N PHE A 748 -32.50 -13.77 25.47
CA PHE A 748 -31.72 -13.17 26.55
C PHE A 748 -32.60 -12.45 27.59
N ALA A 749 -33.48 -11.56 27.12
CA ALA A 749 -34.32 -10.80 28.05
C ALA A 749 -35.33 -11.67 28.84
N SER A 750 -35.73 -12.81 28.27
CA SER A 750 -36.64 -13.73 28.97
C SER A 750 -35.94 -14.61 29.99
N LEU A 751 -34.69 -14.97 29.73
CA LEU A 751 -33.86 -15.84 30.57
C LEU A 751 -33.33 -15.14 31.84
N ILE A 752 -33.17 -13.82 31.78
CA ILE A 752 -32.68 -13.06 32.94
C ILE A 752 -33.86 -12.80 33.89
N ASP A 753 -33.66 -13.11 35.20
CA ASP A 753 -34.69 -12.84 36.21
C ASP A 753 -35.02 -11.32 36.33
N PRO A 754 -36.21 -10.97 36.77
CA PRO A 754 -36.64 -9.56 36.84
C PRO A 754 -35.79 -8.69 37.76
N LEU A 755 -35.32 -9.25 38.90
CA LEU A 755 -34.54 -8.50 39.88
C LEU A 755 -33.15 -8.16 39.32
N SER A 756 -32.47 -9.15 38.72
CA SER A 756 -31.19 -8.92 38.02
C SER A 756 -31.32 -7.94 36.85
N TRP A 757 -32.42 -7.98 36.14
CA TRP A 757 -32.67 -7.02 35.09
C TRP A 757 -32.78 -5.58 35.61
N GLU A 758 -33.56 -5.38 36.69
CA GLU A 758 -33.72 -4.06 37.31
C GLU A 758 -32.44 -3.53 37.95
N GLU A 759 -31.66 -4.42 38.52
CA GLU A 759 -30.37 -4.11 39.18
C GLU A 759 -29.31 -3.66 38.18
N PHE A 760 -29.10 -4.44 37.10
CA PHE A 760 -27.96 -4.27 36.20
C PHE A 760 -28.29 -3.47 34.94
N MET A 761 -29.50 -3.51 34.42
CA MET A 761 -29.85 -2.73 33.24
C MET A 761 -30.06 -1.26 33.57
N PRO A 762 -29.76 -0.34 32.61
CA PRO A 762 -30.01 1.08 32.87
C PRO A 762 -31.49 1.34 33.12
N ARG A 763 -31.81 2.26 34.04
CA ARG A 763 -33.18 2.69 34.26
C ARG A 763 -33.79 3.11 32.91
N GLY A 764 -35.02 2.65 32.63
CA GLY A 764 -35.73 2.93 31.36
C GLY A 764 -35.47 1.92 30.25
N VAL A 765 -34.58 0.95 30.42
CA VAL A 765 -34.42 -0.18 29.50
C VAL A 765 -35.18 -1.39 30.04
N SER A 766 -36.53 -1.36 29.88
CA SER A 766 -37.36 -2.53 30.18
C SER A 766 -37.04 -3.70 29.20
N LYS A 767 -37.39 -4.93 29.57
CA LYS A 767 -37.26 -6.10 28.70
C LYS A 767 -38.01 -5.89 27.37
N GLN A 768 -39.12 -5.24 27.37
CA GLN A 768 -39.86 -4.89 26.15
C GLN A 768 -39.10 -3.91 25.26
N ARG A 769 -38.49 -2.89 25.88
CA ARG A 769 -37.71 -1.88 25.16
C ARG A 769 -36.42 -2.45 24.62
N PHE A 770 -35.76 -3.34 25.34
CA PHE A 770 -34.60 -4.08 24.88
C PHE A 770 -34.93 -4.88 23.61
N ASN A 771 -36.09 -5.50 23.54
CA ASN A 771 -36.51 -6.25 22.37
C ASN A 771 -36.61 -5.39 21.10
N SER A 772 -36.86 -4.07 21.18
CA SER A 772 -36.81 -3.18 20.03
C SER A 772 -35.36 -2.94 19.52
N PHE A 773 -34.36 -3.05 20.40
CA PHE A 773 -32.96 -2.85 20.07
C PHE A 773 -32.21 -4.12 19.64
N ARG A 774 -32.75 -5.32 19.92
CA ARG A 774 -32.09 -6.60 19.57
C ARG A 774 -31.77 -6.72 18.10
N LYS A 775 -32.51 -6.06 17.19
CA LYS A 775 -32.28 -6.02 15.75
C LYS A 775 -30.90 -5.43 15.35
N TYR A 776 -30.23 -4.69 16.24
CA TYR A 776 -28.91 -4.10 16.01
C TYR A 776 -27.75 -4.99 16.43
N TYR A 777 -28.03 -6.09 17.10
CA TYR A 777 -27.02 -7.08 17.50
C TYR A 777 -26.86 -8.14 16.44
N ASP A 778 -25.61 -8.65 16.30
CA ASP A 778 -25.36 -9.85 15.51
C ASP A 778 -25.76 -11.06 16.35
N PRO A 779 -26.76 -11.85 15.94
CA PRO A 779 -27.31 -12.93 16.77
C PRO A 779 -26.30 -14.07 16.97
N ASP A 780 -25.48 -14.37 15.98
CA ASP A 780 -24.53 -15.48 16.04
C ASP A 780 -23.33 -15.13 16.92
N VAL A 781 -22.83 -13.89 16.81
CA VAL A 781 -21.74 -13.40 17.67
C VAL A 781 -22.19 -13.32 19.11
N PHE A 782 -23.38 -12.83 19.36
CA PHE A 782 -23.95 -12.75 20.71
C PHE A 782 -24.09 -14.14 21.34
N ALA A 783 -24.73 -15.09 20.66
CA ALA A 783 -24.95 -16.43 21.16
C ALA A 783 -23.62 -17.14 21.44
N ALA A 784 -22.65 -17.02 20.53
CA ALA A 784 -21.35 -17.65 20.71
C ALA A 784 -20.54 -17.00 21.86
N ALA A 785 -20.62 -15.67 22.04
CA ALA A 785 -19.99 -14.97 23.14
C ALA A 785 -20.62 -15.32 24.48
N ALA A 786 -21.95 -15.40 24.55
CA ALA A 786 -22.68 -15.84 25.73
C ALA A 786 -22.31 -17.29 26.11
N LYS A 787 -22.28 -18.19 25.14
CA LYS A 787 -21.81 -19.58 25.31
C LYS A 787 -20.39 -19.63 25.87
N ARG A 788 -19.49 -18.82 25.33
CA ARG A 788 -18.09 -18.75 25.79
C ARG A 788 -17.97 -18.32 27.23
N ILE A 789 -18.71 -17.29 27.67
CA ILE A 789 -18.77 -16.89 29.09
C ILE A 789 -19.25 -18.06 29.96
N ARG A 790 -20.33 -18.73 29.58
CA ARG A 790 -20.87 -19.88 30.31
C ARG A 790 -19.87 -21.04 30.40
N GLU A 791 -19.17 -21.34 29.32
CA GLU A 791 -18.10 -22.37 29.31
C GLU A 791 -16.96 -22.00 30.26
N MET A 792 -16.54 -20.71 30.30
CA MET A 792 -15.51 -20.27 31.24
C MET A 792 -15.95 -20.44 32.70
N VAL A 793 -17.18 -20.12 33.04
CA VAL A 793 -17.77 -20.31 34.37
C VAL A 793 -17.80 -21.79 34.74
N ARG A 794 -18.42 -22.63 33.91
CA ARG A 794 -18.54 -24.07 34.15
C ARG A 794 -17.17 -24.77 34.27
N SER A 795 -16.18 -24.30 33.48
CA SER A 795 -14.82 -24.82 33.55
C SER A 795 -14.16 -24.51 34.89
N ALA A 796 -14.53 -23.39 35.53
CA ALA A 796 -14.03 -23.02 36.85
C ALA A 796 -14.58 -23.91 37.97
N ASP A 797 -15.78 -24.46 37.81
CA ASP A 797 -16.41 -25.34 38.82
C ASP A 797 -15.66 -26.65 39.10
N ARG A 798 -14.86 -27.10 38.15
CA ARG A 798 -14.04 -28.31 38.22
C ARG A 798 -12.64 -28.07 38.81
N LEU A 799 -12.29 -26.83 39.11
CA LEU A 799 -10.97 -26.44 39.59
C LEU A 799 -10.89 -26.43 41.13
N SER A 800 -9.67 -26.47 41.68
CA SER A 800 -9.45 -26.19 43.08
C SER A 800 -9.91 -24.77 43.44
N ILE A 801 -10.17 -24.50 44.71
CA ILE A 801 -10.66 -23.20 45.16
C ILE A 801 -9.76 -22.05 44.68
N GLU A 802 -8.44 -22.19 44.78
CA GLU A 802 -7.48 -21.18 44.38
C GLU A 802 -7.49 -20.97 42.87
N GLN A 803 -7.48 -22.04 42.11
CA GLN A 803 -7.56 -21.98 40.63
C GLN A 803 -8.91 -21.43 40.15
N ARG A 804 -10.00 -21.74 40.86
CA ARG A 804 -11.34 -21.22 40.59
C ARG A 804 -11.37 -19.69 40.79
N ILE A 805 -10.85 -19.21 41.91
CA ILE A 805 -10.74 -17.77 42.20
C ILE A 805 -9.94 -17.06 41.14
N GLU A 806 -8.79 -17.62 40.76
CA GLU A 806 -7.97 -17.05 39.69
C GLU A 806 -8.74 -16.96 38.35
N ARG A 807 -9.39 -18.07 37.96
CA ARG A 807 -10.14 -18.13 36.70
C ARG A 807 -11.32 -17.18 36.64
N ILE A 808 -12.10 -17.10 37.74
CA ILE A 808 -13.23 -16.16 37.83
C ILE A 808 -12.73 -14.73 37.88
N THR A 809 -11.63 -14.45 38.59
CA THR A 809 -11.02 -13.11 38.59
C THR A 809 -10.58 -12.68 37.20
N GLN A 810 -9.97 -13.59 36.42
CA GLN A 810 -9.61 -13.34 35.03
C GLN A 810 -10.85 -13.02 34.18
N LEU A 811 -11.95 -13.76 34.34
CA LEU A 811 -13.20 -13.47 33.63
C LEU A 811 -13.76 -12.11 34.02
N PHE A 812 -13.86 -11.79 35.29
CA PHE A 812 -14.35 -10.50 35.74
C PHE A 812 -13.46 -9.32 35.32
N ALA A 813 -12.16 -9.55 35.18
CA ALA A 813 -11.25 -8.52 34.63
C ALA A 813 -11.59 -8.13 33.19
N THR A 814 -12.28 -8.99 32.43
CA THR A 814 -12.76 -8.68 31.08
C THR A 814 -14.04 -7.84 31.10
N PHE A 815 -14.83 -7.89 32.18
CA PHE A 815 -16.08 -7.17 32.28
C PHE A 815 -15.82 -5.66 32.45
N ARG A 816 -16.66 -4.86 31.84
CA ARG A 816 -16.57 -3.41 31.96
C ARG A 816 -17.42 -2.90 33.13
N ASN A 817 -16.88 -1.93 33.86
CA ASN A 817 -17.63 -1.27 34.91
C ASN A 817 -18.64 -0.29 34.24
N PRO A 818 -19.95 -0.50 34.38
CA PRO A 818 -20.97 0.29 33.70
C PRO A 818 -21.12 1.71 34.26
N ASP A 819 -20.80 1.92 35.53
CA ASP A 819 -20.94 3.20 36.20
C ASP A 819 -19.70 3.54 37.02
N LYS A 820 -19.40 4.84 37.15
CA LYS A 820 -18.26 5.29 37.97
C LYS A 820 -18.38 4.93 39.43
N GLU A 821 -19.62 4.69 39.90
CA GLU A 821 -19.94 4.36 41.29
C GLU A 821 -20.03 2.85 41.52
N THR A 822 -20.16 2.03 40.46
CA THR A 822 -20.17 0.58 40.63
C THR A 822 -18.75 0.05 40.75
N VAL A 823 -18.31 -0.18 41.93
CA VAL A 823 -17.05 -0.88 42.16
C VAL A 823 -17.34 -2.36 42.24
N LEU A 824 -16.91 -3.14 41.26
CA LEU A 824 -16.88 -4.57 41.34
C LEU A 824 -15.87 -4.94 42.44
N THR A 825 -16.37 -5.23 43.62
CA THR A 825 -15.49 -5.64 44.72
C THR A 825 -14.78 -6.93 44.36
N PRO A 826 -13.42 -6.94 44.37
CA PRO A 826 -12.69 -8.16 44.02
C PRO A 826 -13.18 -9.32 44.86
N TRP A 827 -13.42 -10.48 44.24
CA TRP A 827 -13.92 -11.68 44.89
C TRP A 827 -13.12 -12.06 46.14
N ARG A 828 -11.83 -11.79 46.14
CA ARG A 828 -10.97 -11.99 47.30
C ARG A 828 -11.44 -11.19 48.52
N VAL A 829 -11.87 -9.95 48.30
CA VAL A 829 -12.39 -9.09 49.38
C VAL A 829 -13.75 -9.56 49.86
N VAL A 830 -14.61 -9.97 48.92
CA VAL A 830 -15.92 -10.59 49.24
C VAL A 830 -15.71 -11.86 50.04
N ASN A 831 -14.82 -12.77 49.64
CA ASN A 831 -14.52 -13.98 50.36
C ASN A 831 -13.93 -13.72 51.76
N MET A 832 -13.00 -12.77 51.89
CA MET A 832 -12.49 -12.37 53.20
C MET A 832 -13.62 -11.88 54.10
N HIS A 833 -14.50 -11.02 53.55
CA HIS A 833 -15.61 -10.47 54.34
C HIS A 833 -16.64 -11.55 54.72
N ILE A 834 -16.95 -12.45 53.82
CA ILE A 834 -17.83 -13.61 54.09
C ILE A 834 -17.21 -14.56 55.08
N SER A 835 -15.93 -14.88 54.99
CA SER A 835 -15.19 -15.72 55.96
C SER A 835 -15.19 -15.10 57.33
N ASP A 836 -14.96 -13.80 57.42
CA ASP A 836 -14.89 -13.10 58.69
C ASP A 836 -16.26 -12.89 59.36
N THR A 837 -17.36 -12.79 58.56
CA THR A 837 -18.70 -12.49 59.05
C THR A 837 -19.60 -13.70 59.20
N LEU A 838 -19.47 -14.74 58.34
CA LEU A 838 -20.34 -15.90 58.27
C LEU A 838 -19.66 -17.21 58.67
N GLY A 839 -18.41 -17.14 59.16
CA GLY A 839 -17.72 -18.33 59.67
C GLY A 839 -17.30 -19.34 58.63
N GLY A 840 -16.93 -18.91 57.41
CA GLY A 840 -16.27 -19.78 56.41
C GLY A 840 -17.17 -20.79 55.73
N TYR A 841 -18.18 -20.35 55.02
CA TYR A 841 -18.87 -21.16 54.02
C TYR A 841 -18.25 -21.02 52.67
#